data_3436e91246a5a8d38dc94f96556837ba
#
_entry.id   3436e91246a5a8d38dc94f96556837ba
#
_cell.length_a   1.000
_cell.length_b   1.000
_cell.length_c   1.000
_cell.angle_alpha   90.00
_cell.angle_beta   90.00
_cell.angle_gamma   90.00
#
_symmetry.space_group_name_H-M   'P 1'
#
loop_
_entity.id
_entity.type
_entity.pdbx_description
1 polymer ?
#
loop_
_entity_poly.entity_id
_entity_poly.type
_entity_poly.pdbx_seq_one_letter_code
_entity_poly.pdbx_strand_id
1 'polypeptide(L)'
;MSGKSFYITTPIYYVNDIPHIGHAYTTIAGDAMSRYKRMCGYDVFFCTGTDEHGQKIQRSAKEKGLTPIQLADKTVENFRNLWKVLNISNDEFIRTTEKRHEKVVQAIFKKLMDQGDIYKGTYEGWYCVPCETYVPESSMGEGNTCPDCGRPLEKMTEESYFLRLSKYEKQLLDYYEKNLKAIMPKARYNETVSFIRSGLKDQSISRTSIKWGIPVPGDEKHVIYVWFDALINYLTACGYPDGEYMTRYWPSVHHLVGKDIIRFHCVVWPIMLLAVGVNPPVSVFAHGWWTVEGDKMSKSKGNVVDPFEMVRIYGVDPFRYFLLREVPFGLDGDFSESAMVQRINSDLANDLGNLLNRTLQMIKGYRNSVVPSVGETQEVDLQVKTKLESTLADVDKNMDSFAFDEALKSIWSLIGRGNKYIDETMPWKLGREGNLARLDTVLAVLYEVLSVTCMLIAPFMPETSEKMWKQLGHDGSPLNESLTDYSWGTYMTNTTVSKGDILFPRIDVGKWKNEKARRDASKGIITDPGDHENEIDIDFFKNLELRVAKITSVESIPKANKLYKIGIDLGYEKRTIVSGLKGHFSEEKLLGKRIIVVCNLKPAKLRGVLSNGMLLAASANDKSELSLLTTDKDIPLGSRVS
;
A
#
# COMPACT_ATOMS: atom_id res chain seq x y z
N MET A 1 13.62 -35.27 -9.76
CA MET A 1 14.55 -34.16 -10.15
C MET A 1 14.39 -33.07 -9.11
N SER A 2 15.44 -32.66 -8.39
CA SER A 2 15.34 -31.53 -7.48
C SER A 2 15.14 -30.28 -8.33
N GLY A 3 13.93 -29.72 -8.34
CA GLY A 3 13.63 -28.46 -9.01
C GLY A 3 14.54 -27.35 -8.47
N LYS A 4 14.74 -26.30 -9.24
CA LYS A 4 15.46 -25.11 -8.77
C LYS A 4 14.71 -24.52 -7.58
N SER A 5 15.37 -24.29 -6.46
CA SER A 5 14.76 -23.63 -5.31
C SER A 5 14.69 -22.13 -5.50
N PHE A 6 13.71 -21.49 -4.85
CA PHE A 6 13.55 -20.05 -4.79
C PHE A 6 13.04 -19.64 -3.42
N TYR A 7 13.79 -18.83 -2.70
CA TYR A 7 13.40 -18.31 -1.40
C TYR A 7 13.16 -16.81 -1.50
N ILE A 8 11.96 -16.36 -1.15
CA ILE A 8 11.62 -14.94 -1.14
C ILE A 8 11.09 -14.54 0.24
N THR A 9 11.47 -13.34 0.69
CA THR A 9 11.01 -12.81 1.97
C THR A 9 10.48 -11.41 1.82
N THR A 10 9.52 -11.04 2.66
CA THR A 10 9.24 -9.64 2.99
C THR A 10 10.05 -9.21 4.22
N PRO A 11 10.08 -7.91 4.60
CA PRO A 11 10.43 -7.54 5.96
C PRO A 11 9.45 -8.18 6.94
N ILE A 12 9.87 -8.36 8.17
CA ILE A 12 8.95 -8.60 9.27
C ILE A 12 8.42 -7.25 9.78
N TYR A 13 7.15 -7.19 10.12
CA TYR A 13 6.43 -5.94 10.35
C TYR A 13 6.26 -5.63 11.84
N TYR A 14 6.47 -4.37 12.24
CA TYR A 14 6.25 -3.94 13.62
C TYR A 14 4.78 -4.06 14.02
N VAL A 15 4.53 -4.66 15.20
CA VAL A 15 3.19 -4.87 15.76
C VAL A 15 2.72 -3.71 16.67
N ASN A 16 3.26 -2.52 16.47
CA ASN A 16 2.82 -1.33 17.21
C ASN A 16 1.47 -0.79 16.72
N ASP A 17 1.05 -1.18 15.51
CA ASP A 17 -0.12 -0.63 14.85
C ASP A 17 -0.78 -1.61 13.86
N ILE A 18 -1.98 -1.20 13.32
CA ILE A 18 -2.67 -1.93 12.27
C ILE A 18 -1.91 -1.87 10.94
N PRO A 19 -1.99 -2.91 10.10
CA PRO A 19 -1.34 -2.90 8.79
C PRO A 19 -1.95 -1.84 7.86
N HIS A 20 -1.12 -1.28 6.97
CA HIS A 20 -1.49 -0.29 5.97
C HIS A 20 -1.03 -0.70 4.56
N ILE A 21 -1.37 0.10 3.54
CA ILE A 21 -1.05 -0.18 2.13
C ILE A 21 0.42 -0.51 1.87
N GLY A 22 1.38 0.06 2.61
CA GLY A 22 2.81 -0.25 2.45
C GLY A 22 3.14 -1.71 2.78
N HIS A 23 2.51 -2.26 3.85
CA HIS A 23 2.64 -3.67 4.20
C HIS A 23 1.99 -4.57 3.14
N ALA A 24 0.79 -4.19 2.66
CA ALA A 24 0.09 -4.90 1.60
C ALA A 24 0.92 -4.93 0.31
N TYR A 25 1.53 -3.81 -0.08
CA TYR A 25 2.32 -3.68 -1.31
C TYR A 25 3.48 -4.65 -1.36
N THR A 26 4.34 -4.63 -0.34
CA THR A 26 5.49 -5.54 -0.27
C THR A 26 5.06 -7.00 -0.27
N THR A 27 4.02 -7.33 0.49
CA THR A 27 3.59 -8.73 0.64
C THR A 27 2.89 -9.24 -0.62
N ILE A 28 2.09 -8.41 -1.30
CA ILE A 28 1.48 -8.74 -2.59
C ILE A 28 2.57 -8.96 -3.66
N ALA A 29 3.63 -8.14 -3.66
CA ALA A 29 4.75 -8.31 -4.58
C ALA A 29 5.49 -9.64 -4.34
N GLY A 30 5.75 -9.99 -3.07
CA GLY A 30 6.32 -11.29 -2.69
C GLY A 30 5.44 -12.46 -3.10
N ASP A 31 4.14 -12.35 -2.90
CA ASP A 31 3.15 -13.36 -3.28
C ASP A 31 3.06 -13.55 -4.80
N ALA A 32 2.99 -12.45 -5.56
CA ALA A 32 2.95 -12.53 -7.02
C ALA A 32 4.21 -13.20 -7.60
N MET A 33 5.40 -12.86 -7.07
CA MET A 33 6.64 -13.51 -7.46
C MET A 33 6.64 -14.99 -7.08
N SER A 34 6.19 -15.34 -5.87
CA SER A 34 6.12 -16.72 -5.40
C SER A 34 5.23 -17.59 -6.29
N ARG A 35 4.02 -17.10 -6.60
CA ARG A 35 3.08 -17.81 -7.49
C ARG A 35 3.68 -17.98 -8.88
N TYR A 36 4.26 -16.91 -9.44
CA TYR A 36 4.91 -16.97 -10.75
C TYR A 36 6.03 -18.01 -10.78
N LYS A 37 6.93 -18.01 -9.80
CA LYS A 37 8.03 -18.96 -9.73
C LYS A 37 7.54 -20.42 -9.55
N ARG A 38 6.47 -20.64 -8.78
CA ARG A 38 5.82 -21.97 -8.69
C ARG A 38 5.31 -22.44 -10.05
N MET A 39 4.65 -21.57 -10.81
CA MET A 39 4.20 -21.85 -12.18
C MET A 39 5.35 -22.09 -13.17
N CYS A 40 6.54 -21.57 -12.89
CA CYS A 40 7.78 -21.87 -13.63
C CYS A 40 8.51 -23.12 -13.13
N GLY A 41 7.89 -23.93 -12.27
CA GLY A 41 8.45 -25.20 -11.79
C GLY A 41 9.50 -25.05 -10.69
N TYR A 42 9.64 -23.89 -10.06
CA TYR A 42 10.51 -23.72 -8.90
C TYR A 42 9.87 -24.27 -7.64
N ASP A 43 10.72 -24.84 -6.79
CA ASP A 43 10.37 -25.17 -5.40
C ASP A 43 10.53 -23.89 -4.56
N VAL A 44 9.40 -23.27 -4.20
CA VAL A 44 9.36 -21.92 -3.62
C VAL A 44 9.09 -21.97 -2.12
N PHE A 45 9.88 -21.19 -1.36
CA PHE A 45 9.64 -20.89 0.04
C PHE A 45 9.42 -19.39 0.22
N PHE A 46 8.24 -19.00 0.67
CA PHE A 46 7.85 -17.61 0.91
C PHE A 46 7.65 -17.33 2.39
N CYS A 47 8.53 -16.49 2.97
CA CYS A 47 8.51 -16.12 4.37
C CYS A 47 8.10 -14.65 4.56
N THR A 48 7.20 -14.42 5.49
CA THR A 48 6.81 -13.13 6.05
C THR A 48 6.70 -13.25 7.57
N GLY A 49 6.39 -12.16 8.29
CA GLY A 49 6.26 -12.25 9.73
C GLY A 49 6.14 -10.91 10.44
N THR A 50 6.33 -10.95 11.76
CA THR A 50 6.22 -9.78 12.63
C THR A 50 7.44 -9.58 13.50
N ASP A 51 7.86 -8.30 13.61
CA ASP A 51 8.87 -7.81 14.55
C ASP A 51 8.15 -7.33 15.82
N GLU A 52 8.40 -8.02 16.92
CA GLU A 52 7.60 -7.91 18.14
C GLU A 52 8.38 -7.35 19.34
N HIS A 53 9.66 -7.06 19.14
CA HIS A 53 10.53 -6.54 20.19
C HIS A 53 10.81 -5.03 20.07
N GLY A 54 11.43 -4.47 21.11
CA GLY A 54 11.92 -3.10 21.12
C GLY A 54 11.05 -2.08 21.84
N GLN A 55 11.58 -0.88 21.94
CA GLN A 55 11.04 0.21 22.76
C GLN A 55 9.65 0.68 22.30
N LYS A 56 9.40 0.72 20.97
CA LYS A 56 8.10 1.16 20.44
C LYS A 56 6.97 0.26 20.88
N ILE A 57 7.19 -1.07 20.88
CA ILE A 57 6.20 -2.05 21.32
C ILE A 57 5.98 -1.93 22.83
N GLN A 58 7.07 -1.84 23.61
CA GLN A 58 7.00 -1.67 25.08
C GLN A 58 6.21 -0.40 25.45
N ARG A 59 6.46 0.73 24.77
CA ARG A 59 5.74 1.99 25.01
C ARG A 59 4.28 1.90 24.62
N SER A 60 3.99 1.40 23.41
CA SER A 60 2.60 1.25 22.92
C SER A 60 1.78 0.30 23.79
N ALA A 61 2.38 -0.76 24.33
CA ALA A 61 1.74 -1.67 25.26
C ALA A 61 1.39 -0.96 26.57
N LYS A 62 2.34 -0.20 27.15
CA LYS A 62 2.13 0.59 28.38
C LYS A 62 0.99 1.59 28.21
N GLU A 63 0.96 2.33 27.10
CA GLU A 63 -0.10 3.31 26.78
C GLU A 63 -1.48 2.65 26.69
N LYS A 64 -1.56 1.38 26.26
CA LYS A 64 -2.79 0.61 26.13
C LYS A 64 -3.14 -0.24 27.38
N GLY A 65 -2.32 -0.16 28.44
CA GLY A 65 -2.52 -0.96 29.66
C GLY A 65 -2.30 -2.47 29.45
N LEU A 66 -1.50 -2.86 28.47
CA LEU A 66 -1.19 -4.25 28.12
C LEU A 66 0.28 -4.58 28.43
N THR A 67 0.58 -5.88 28.56
CA THR A 67 1.96 -6.34 28.45
C THR A 67 2.40 -6.32 26.98
N PRO A 68 3.72 -6.19 26.67
CA PRO A 68 4.18 -6.20 25.29
C PRO A 68 3.77 -7.46 24.51
N ILE A 69 3.81 -8.64 25.11
CA ILE A 69 3.38 -9.88 24.46
C ILE A 69 1.87 -9.89 24.17
N GLN A 70 1.03 -9.38 25.09
CA GLN A 70 -0.41 -9.26 24.85
C GLN A 70 -0.72 -8.30 23.69
N LEU A 71 0.04 -7.20 23.56
CA LEU A 71 -0.09 -6.31 22.41
C LEU A 71 0.32 -7.00 21.12
N ALA A 72 1.47 -7.71 21.14
CA ALA A 72 1.97 -8.46 19.99
C ALA A 72 0.95 -9.51 19.53
N ASP A 73 0.46 -10.36 20.43
CA ASP A 73 -0.53 -11.41 20.11
C ASP A 73 -1.81 -10.84 19.50
N LYS A 74 -2.30 -9.71 20.06
CA LYS A 74 -3.49 -9.05 19.51
C LYS A 74 -3.25 -8.45 18.13
N THR A 75 -2.10 -7.85 17.90
CA THR A 75 -1.81 -7.13 16.64
C THR A 75 -1.44 -8.08 15.52
N VAL A 76 -0.75 -9.18 15.80
CA VAL A 76 -0.40 -10.24 14.83
C VAL A 76 -1.63 -10.76 14.10
N GLU A 77 -2.75 -10.92 14.81
CA GLU A 77 -3.99 -11.40 14.17
C GLU A 77 -4.50 -10.43 13.07
N ASN A 78 -4.25 -9.14 13.17
CA ASN A 78 -4.60 -8.19 12.11
C ASN A 78 -3.77 -8.44 10.84
N PHE A 79 -2.46 -8.74 10.99
CA PHE A 79 -1.60 -9.10 9.86
C PHE A 79 -2.03 -10.43 9.23
N ARG A 80 -2.25 -11.46 10.04
CA ARG A 80 -2.72 -12.76 9.55
C ARG A 80 -4.06 -12.67 8.82
N ASN A 81 -4.98 -11.88 9.36
CA ASN A 81 -6.28 -11.63 8.71
C ASN A 81 -6.12 -10.86 7.42
N LEU A 82 -5.23 -9.86 7.37
CA LEU A 82 -4.96 -9.15 6.13
C LEU A 82 -4.38 -10.07 5.06
N TRP A 83 -3.43 -10.96 5.41
CA TRP A 83 -2.87 -11.91 4.45
C TRP A 83 -3.94 -12.87 3.89
N LYS A 84 -4.89 -13.30 4.71
CA LYS A 84 -6.05 -14.08 4.24
C LYS A 84 -6.91 -13.28 3.28
N VAL A 85 -7.26 -12.04 3.63
CA VAL A 85 -8.09 -11.15 2.79
C VAL A 85 -7.40 -10.80 1.48
N LEU A 86 -6.07 -10.64 1.49
CA LEU A 86 -5.27 -10.37 0.29
C LEU A 86 -4.93 -11.63 -0.52
N ASN A 87 -5.35 -12.81 -0.08
CA ASN A 87 -5.04 -14.10 -0.69
C ASN A 87 -3.53 -14.33 -0.84
N ILE A 88 -2.78 -14.11 0.25
CA ILE A 88 -1.32 -14.31 0.30
C ILE A 88 -1.00 -15.79 0.53
N SER A 89 -0.07 -16.32 -0.24
CA SER A 89 0.32 -17.75 -0.26
C SER A 89 1.68 -18.01 0.42
N ASN A 90 1.96 -17.32 1.53
CA ASN A 90 3.18 -17.54 2.30
C ASN A 90 3.23 -18.93 2.92
N ASP A 91 4.43 -19.52 2.94
CA ASP A 91 4.71 -20.82 3.53
C ASP A 91 5.08 -20.69 5.01
N GLU A 92 5.71 -19.57 5.41
CA GLU A 92 6.11 -19.29 6.78
C GLU A 92 5.63 -17.91 7.24
N PHE A 93 5.19 -17.83 8.48
CA PHE A 93 4.88 -16.59 9.18
C PHE A 93 5.63 -16.58 10.52
N ILE A 94 6.84 -16.01 10.52
CA ILE A 94 7.71 -15.98 11.68
C ILE A 94 7.39 -14.84 12.64
N ARG A 95 7.49 -15.09 13.95
CA ARG A 95 7.39 -14.09 15.01
C ARG A 95 8.71 -14.02 15.78
N THR A 96 9.21 -12.82 16.06
CA THR A 96 10.48 -12.69 16.82
C THR A 96 10.36 -13.12 18.28
N THR A 97 9.13 -13.21 18.83
CA THR A 97 8.86 -13.73 20.17
C THR A 97 8.83 -15.27 20.25
N GLU A 98 8.98 -15.97 19.12
CA GLU A 98 9.05 -17.44 19.15
C GLU A 98 10.35 -17.94 19.79
N LYS A 99 10.24 -18.95 20.64
CA LYS A 99 11.40 -19.52 21.33
C LYS A 99 12.48 -20.08 20.39
N ARG A 100 12.09 -20.54 19.18
CA ARG A 100 13.05 -20.97 18.16
C ARG A 100 13.88 -19.79 17.67
N HIS A 101 13.28 -18.60 17.53
CA HIS A 101 13.97 -17.40 17.09
C HIS A 101 14.90 -16.87 18.16
N GLU A 102 14.42 -16.70 19.40
CA GLU A 102 15.25 -16.28 20.53
C GLU A 102 16.53 -17.12 20.66
N LYS A 103 16.41 -18.46 20.54
CA LYS A 103 17.56 -19.38 20.59
C LYS A 103 18.58 -19.14 19.48
N VAL A 104 18.11 -18.93 18.24
CA VAL A 104 19.00 -18.68 17.09
C VAL A 104 19.71 -17.34 17.25
N VAL A 105 19.00 -16.28 17.68
CA VAL A 105 19.57 -14.96 17.94
C VAL A 105 20.66 -15.04 19.00
N GLN A 106 20.38 -15.67 20.13
CA GLN A 106 21.37 -15.84 21.21
C GLN A 106 22.57 -16.69 20.78
N ALA A 107 22.37 -17.73 20.00
CA ALA A 107 23.45 -18.59 19.48
C ALA A 107 24.38 -17.79 18.53
N ILE A 108 23.81 -17.01 17.62
CA ILE A 108 24.57 -16.15 16.71
C ILE A 108 25.32 -15.05 17.48
N PHE A 109 24.64 -14.39 18.42
CA PHE A 109 25.27 -13.35 19.25
C PHE A 109 26.48 -13.92 20.01
N LYS A 110 26.29 -15.07 20.67
CA LYS A 110 27.37 -15.76 21.39
C LYS A 110 28.52 -16.14 20.45
N LYS A 111 28.22 -16.74 19.29
CA LYS A 111 29.25 -17.11 18.30
C LYS A 111 30.08 -15.91 17.89
N LEU A 112 29.47 -14.79 17.57
CA LEU A 112 30.15 -13.56 17.16
C LEU A 112 30.96 -12.93 18.31
N MET A 113 30.49 -13.05 19.54
CA MET A 113 31.23 -12.62 20.75
C MET A 113 32.45 -13.49 20.99
N ASP A 114 32.31 -14.81 20.91
CA ASP A 114 33.42 -15.76 21.07
C ASP A 114 34.51 -15.57 19.98
N GLN A 115 34.15 -15.11 18.78
CA GLN A 115 35.04 -14.77 17.67
C GLN A 115 35.68 -13.37 17.80
N GLY A 116 35.23 -12.56 18.75
CA GLY A 116 35.67 -11.17 18.91
C GLY A 116 35.09 -10.20 17.88
N ASP A 117 34.05 -10.59 17.13
CA ASP A 117 33.33 -9.72 16.22
C ASP A 117 32.27 -8.88 16.95
N ILE A 118 31.87 -9.31 18.13
CA ILE A 118 31.13 -8.50 19.10
C ILE A 118 32.02 -8.23 20.29
N TYR A 119 32.07 -6.97 20.72
CA TYR A 119 32.82 -6.53 21.89
C TYR A 119 32.03 -5.53 22.73
N LYS A 120 32.34 -5.44 24.00
CA LYS A 120 31.76 -4.50 24.95
C LYS A 120 32.50 -3.17 24.90
N GLY A 121 31.78 -2.07 24.85
CA GLY A 121 32.30 -0.72 24.76
C GLY A 121 31.31 0.29 25.29
N THR A 122 31.60 1.55 25.06
CA THR A 122 30.83 2.67 25.54
C THR A 122 30.17 3.37 24.34
N TYR A 123 28.87 3.50 24.36
CA TYR A 123 28.09 4.28 23.39
C TYR A 123 27.87 5.68 23.92
N GLU A 124 28.28 6.68 23.18
CA GLU A 124 28.04 8.09 23.46
C GLU A 124 27.00 8.62 22.48
N GLY A 125 25.93 9.23 22.95
CA GLY A 125 24.86 9.73 22.09
C GLY A 125 24.01 10.80 22.77
N TRP A 126 23.19 11.47 21.95
CA TRP A 126 22.20 12.42 22.42
C TRP A 126 20.98 11.69 22.96
N TYR A 127 20.63 11.94 24.20
CA TYR A 127 19.56 11.23 24.92
C TYR A 127 18.46 12.19 25.35
N CYS A 128 17.23 11.79 25.14
CA CYS A 128 16.07 12.48 25.66
C CYS A 128 15.64 11.83 26.97
N VAL A 129 15.92 12.48 28.10
CA VAL A 129 15.57 11.95 29.43
C VAL A 129 14.07 11.70 29.58
N PRO A 130 13.16 12.63 29.16
CA PRO A 130 11.73 12.41 29.30
C PRO A 130 11.15 11.33 28.37
N CYS A 131 11.76 11.09 27.21
CA CYS A 131 11.37 10.05 26.27
C CYS A 131 12.14 8.74 26.47
N GLU A 132 13.14 8.74 27.37
CA GLU A 132 14.03 7.59 27.66
C GLU A 132 14.62 6.98 26.39
N THR A 133 15.09 7.83 25.42
CA THR A 133 15.56 7.36 24.13
C THR A 133 16.76 8.13 23.61
N TYR A 134 17.67 7.42 22.93
CA TYR A 134 18.75 8.03 22.16
C TYR A 134 18.22 8.57 20.84
N VAL A 135 18.63 9.79 20.50
CA VAL A 135 18.25 10.48 19.26
C VAL A 135 19.46 10.60 18.35
N PRO A 136 19.42 10.04 17.14
CA PRO A 136 20.49 10.20 16.16
C PRO A 136 20.68 11.69 15.80
N GLU A 137 21.92 12.11 15.58
CA GLU A 137 22.22 13.51 15.20
C GLU A 137 21.45 13.98 13.96
N SER A 138 21.22 13.07 13.00
CA SER A 138 20.45 13.32 11.79
C SER A 138 18.95 13.56 12.02
N SER A 139 18.44 13.24 13.21
CA SER A 139 17.01 13.35 13.56
C SER A 139 16.73 14.41 14.61
N MET A 140 17.75 15.12 15.07
CA MET A 140 17.59 16.19 16.08
C MET A 140 16.88 17.41 15.49
N GLY A 141 16.03 18.02 16.29
CA GLY A 141 15.46 19.33 15.99
C GLY A 141 16.45 20.47 16.20
N GLU A 142 16.09 21.67 15.77
CA GLU A 142 16.90 22.87 15.99
C GLU A 142 17.22 23.05 17.48
N GLY A 143 18.48 23.42 17.80
CA GLY A 143 18.95 23.58 19.15
C GLY A 143 19.15 22.28 19.93
N ASN A 144 19.43 21.16 19.26
CA ASN A 144 19.60 19.82 19.86
C ASN A 144 18.38 19.39 20.66
N THR A 145 17.19 19.49 20.07
CA THR A 145 15.94 19.11 20.71
C THR A 145 15.45 17.74 20.23
N CYS A 146 14.68 17.07 21.08
CA CYS A 146 14.06 15.78 20.78
C CYS A 146 12.97 15.95 19.72
N PRO A 147 12.97 15.19 18.62
CA PRO A 147 11.94 15.28 17.59
C PRO A 147 10.54 14.88 18.07
N ASP A 148 10.46 14.04 19.12
CA ASP A 148 9.18 13.54 19.63
C ASP A 148 8.52 14.50 20.64
N CYS A 149 9.32 15.15 21.52
CA CYS A 149 8.76 15.96 22.61
C CYS A 149 9.26 17.40 22.63
N GLY A 150 10.15 17.81 21.73
CA GLY A 150 10.70 19.16 21.64
C GLY A 150 11.63 19.58 22.78
N ARG A 151 11.92 18.72 23.77
CA ARG A 151 12.78 19.04 24.90
C ARG A 151 14.25 18.93 24.56
N PRO A 152 15.14 19.65 25.26
CA PRO A 152 16.59 19.55 25.06
C PRO A 152 17.10 18.13 25.26
N LEU A 153 18.06 17.75 24.43
CA LEU A 153 18.77 16.48 24.52
C LEU A 153 20.04 16.67 25.35
N GLU A 154 20.39 15.63 26.09
CA GLU A 154 21.63 15.56 26.87
C GLU A 154 22.58 14.54 26.25
N LYS A 155 23.89 14.81 26.28
CA LYS A 155 24.88 13.79 25.94
C LYS A 155 24.95 12.76 27.07
N MET A 156 24.64 11.53 26.75
CA MET A 156 24.73 10.42 27.69
C MET A 156 25.63 9.33 27.16
N THR A 157 26.23 8.63 28.08
CA THR A 157 27.14 7.53 27.82
C THR A 157 26.53 6.27 28.39
N GLU A 158 26.33 5.23 27.54
CA GLU A 158 25.79 3.94 27.93
C GLU A 158 26.75 2.81 27.57
N GLU A 159 26.90 1.83 28.46
CA GLU A 159 27.61 0.59 28.12
C GLU A 159 26.81 -0.17 27.07
N SER A 160 27.43 -0.66 26.03
CA SER A 160 26.81 -1.38 24.93
C SER A 160 27.74 -2.44 24.34
N TYR A 161 27.16 -3.44 23.71
CA TYR A 161 27.86 -4.35 22.80
C TYR A 161 27.89 -3.77 21.39
N PHE A 162 29.02 -3.92 20.72
CA PHE A 162 29.26 -3.41 19.37
C PHE A 162 29.59 -4.53 18.42
N LEU A 163 28.97 -4.50 17.23
CA LEU A 163 29.31 -5.36 16.09
C LEU A 163 30.37 -4.67 15.23
N ARG A 164 31.51 -5.36 14.95
CA ARG A 164 32.64 -4.85 14.15
C ARG A 164 32.30 -4.81 12.66
N LEU A 165 31.52 -3.82 12.23
CA LEU A 165 31.20 -3.62 10.80
C LEU A 165 32.45 -3.26 10.01
N SER A 166 33.36 -2.45 10.60
CA SER A 166 34.57 -1.97 9.98
C SER A 166 35.52 -3.11 9.55
N LYS A 167 35.54 -4.23 10.29
CA LYS A 167 36.33 -5.43 9.96
C LYS A 167 35.97 -6.06 8.62
N TYR A 168 34.71 -5.98 8.23
CA TYR A 168 34.16 -6.67 7.07
C TYR A 168 33.92 -5.76 5.85
N GLU A 169 34.25 -4.48 5.93
CA GLU A 169 34.06 -3.47 4.89
C GLU A 169 34.62 -3.91 3.53
N LYS A 170 35.89 -4.30 3.50
CA LYS A 170 36.53 -4.75 2.25
C LYS A 170 35.87 -6.00 1.68
N GLN A 171 35.56 -7.00 2.54
CA GLN A 171 34.94 -8.25 2.10
C GLN A 171 33.55 -8.01 1.53
N LEU A 172 32.78 -7.08 2.11
CA LEU A 172 31.47 -6.70 1.62
C LEU A 172 31.55 -5.96 0.28
N LEU A 173 32.52 -5.05 0.11
CA LEU A 173 32.75 -4.37 -1.18
C LEU A 173 33.14 -5.37 -2.27
N ASP A 174 34.08 -6.28 -1.98
CA ASP A 174 34.50 -7.34 -2.92
C ASP A 174 33.33 -8.24 -3.32
N TYR A 175 32.41 -8.50 -2.39
CA TYR A 175 31.18 -9.23 -2.67
C TYR A 175 30.26 -8.47 -3.65
N TYR A 176 30.02 -7.19 -3.42
CA TYR A 176 29.14 -6.39 -4.29
C TYR A 176 29.75 -6.13 -5.67
N GLU A 177 31.06 -5.96 -5.77
CA GLU A 177 31.74 -5.81 -7.06
C GLU A 177 31.60 -7.06 -7.95
N LYS A 178 31.56 -8.25 -7.34
CA LYS A 178 31.33 -9.52 -8.05
C LYS A 178 29.85 -9.78 -8.34
N ASN A 179 28.93 -9.18 -7.59
CA ASN A 179 27.50 -9.45 -7.63
C ASN A 179 26.70 -8.16 -7.86
N LEU A 180 26.77 -7.61 -9.07
CA LEU A 180 26.15 -6.31 -9.41
C LEU A 180 24.62 -6.28 -9.28
N LYS A 181 23.96 -7.45 -9.21
CA LYS A 181 22.52 -7.60 -8.99
C LYS A 181 22.15 -7.90 -7.53
N ALA A 182 23.14 -7.96 -6.64
CA ALA A 182 22.88 -8.22 -5.21
C ALA A 182 22.06 -7.11 -4.54
N ILE A 183 22.05 -5.92 -5.10
CA ILE A 183 21.17 -4.81 -4.65
C ILE A 183 20.43 -4.25 -5.87
N MET A 184 19.12 -4.20 -5.77
CA MET A 184 18.23 -3.66 -6.81
C MET A 184 17.28 -2.60 -6.23
N PRO A 185 16.86 -1.62 -7.02
CA PRO A 185 17.36 -1.24 -8.33
C PRO A 185 18.78 -0.63 -8.29
N LYS A 186 19.40 -0.40 -9.46
CA LYS A 186 20.78 0.07 -9.60
C LYS A 186 21.11 1.35 -8.82
N ALA A 187 20.15 2.26 -8.68
CA ALA A 187 20.32 3.49 -7.89
C ALA A 187 20.66 3.15 -6.41
N ARG A 188 19.99 2.15 -5.85
CA ARG A 188 20.22 1.69 -4.47
C ARG A 188 21.55 0.97 -4.29
N TYR A 189 21.98 0.24 -5.31
CA TYR A 189 23.32 -0.32 -5.34
C TYR A 189 24.38 0.78 -5.24
N ASN A 190 24.29 1.82 -6.07
CA ASN A 190 25.25 2.91 -6.08
C ASN A 190 25.27 3.67 -4.75
N GLU A 191 24.10 3.96 -4.18
CA GLU A 191 23.95 4.59 -2.86
C GLU A 191 24.62 3.76 -1.75
N THR A 192 24.34 2.47 -1.71
CA THR A 192 24.88 1.56 -0.68
C THR A 192 26.38 1.39 -0.80
N VAL A 193 26.90 1.15 -2.00
CA VAL A 193 28.35 1.00 -2.23
C VAL A 193 29.10 2.30 -1.90
N SER A 194 28.55 3.47 -2.27
CA SER A 194 29.11 4.76 -1.91
C SER A 194 29.15 4.96 -0.39
N PHE A 195 28.09 4.57 0.32
CA PHE A 195 28.04 4.63 1.77
C PHE A 195 29.10 3.72 2.41
N ILE A 196 29.27 2.48 1.94
CA ILE A 196 30.29 1.56 2.47
C ILE A 196 31.70 2.16 2.24
N ARG A 197 31.97 2.67 1.04
CA ARG A 197 33.27 3.30 0.70
C ARG A 197 33.60 4.56 1.51
N SER A 198 32.62 5.20 2.15
CA SER A 198 32.88 6.32 3.05
C SER A 198 33.43 5.91 4.43
N GLY A 199 33.55 4.60 4.66
CA GLY A 199 34.09 4.02 5.90
C GLY A 199 32.97 3.59 6.86
N LEU A 200 32.96 2.32 7.22
CA LEU A 200 31.97 1.77 8.17
C LEU A 200 32.45 1.97 9.61
N LYS A 201 31.53 2.40 10.48
CA LYS A 201 31.72 2.46 11.92
C LYS A 201 31.06 1.24 12.58
N ASP A 202 31.66 0.74 13.65
CA ASP A 202 31.09 -0.35 14.44
C ASP A 202 29.74 0.07 15.03
N GLN A 203 28.79 -0.85 15.03
CA GLN A 203 27.40 -0.55 15.40
C GLN A 203 27.08 -1.07 16.80
N SER A 204 26.53 -0.20 17.65
CA SER A 204 25.94 -0.58 18.94
C SER A 204 24.72 -1.49 18.71
N ILE A 205 24.75 -2.69 19.31
CA ILE A 205 23.78 -3.77 19.12
C ILE A 205 23.15 -4.26 20.43
N SER A 206 23.24 -3.49 21.51
CA SER A 206 22.51 -3.76 22.74
C SER A 206 22.03 -2.47 23.41
N ARG A 207 21.07 -2.60 24.34
CA ARG A 207 20.53 -1.51 25.14
C ARG A 207 20.34 -1.98 26.58
N THR A 208 20.58 -1.07 27.54
CA THR A 208 20.27 -1.29 28.96
C THR A 208 18.97 -0.59 29.39
N SER A 209 18.55 0.41 28.61
CA SER A 209 17.35 1.21 28.84
C SER A 209 16.04 0.51 28.47
N ILE A 210 16.09 -0.61 27.74
CA ILE A 210 14.94 -1.37 27.26
C ILE A 210 14.89 -2.73 27.96
N LYS A 211 13.69 -3.15 28.37
CA LYS A 211 13.49 -4.47 29.02
C LYS A 211 12.81 -5.49 28.11
N TRP A 212 12.10 -5.03 27.07
CA TRP A 212 11.38 -5.90 26.15
C TRP A 212 12.22 -6.23 24.91
N GLY A 213 12.72 -7.43 24.85
CA GLY A 213 13.56 -7.98 23.81
C GLY A 213 14.34 -9.19 24.27
N ILE A 214 15.23 -9.71 23.45
CA ILE A 214 16.03 -10.89 23.74
C ILE A 214 17.23 -10.49 24.63
N PRO A 215 17.44 -11.10 25.80
CA PRO A 215 18.56 -10.79 26.65
C PRO A 215 19.88 -11.25 26.03
N VAL A 216 20.95 -10.49 26.28
CA VAL A 216 22.33 -10.88 25.88
C VAL A 216 22.74 -12.13 26.68
N PRO A 217 23.27 -13.17 26.02
CA PRO A 217 23.74 -14.38 26.71
C PRO A 217 24.80 -14.08 27.78
N GLY A 218 24.49 -14.37 29.03
CA GLY A 218 25.41 -14.15 30.15
C GLY A 218 25.47 -12.73 30.69
N ASP A 219 24.68 -11.80 30.16
CA ASP A 219 24.57 -10.41 30.64
C ASP A 219 23.15 -9.87 30.50
N GLU A 220 22.28 -10.28 31.41
CA GLU A 220 20.84 -9.94 31.38
C GLU A 220 20.52 -8.44 31.60
N LYS A 221 21.54 -7.62 31.93
CA LYS A 221 21.39 -6.16 31.96
C LYS A 221 21.16 -5.59 30.57
N HIS A 222 21.68 -6.27 29.55
CA HIS A 222 21.61 -5.86 28.17
C HIS A 222 20.52 -6.64 27.41
N VAL A 223 19.74 -5.93 26.63
CA VAL A 223 18.81 -6.47 25.65
C VAL A 223 19.40 -6.27 24.26
N ILE A 224 19.35 -7.31 23.43
CA ILE A 224 19.84 -7.27 22.04
C ILE A 224 19.01 -6.25 21.27
N TYR A 225 19.70 -5.43 20.47
CA TYR A 225 19.08 -4.38 19.67
C TYR A 225 18.17 -4.97 18.59
N VAL A 226 16.98 -4.38 18.47
CA VAL A 226 15.89 -4.89 17.63
C VAL A 226 16.29 -5.22 16.18
N TRP A 227 17.20 -4.46 15.55
CA TRP A 227 17.65 -4.76 14.20
C TRP A 227 18.58 -5.96 14.11
N PHE A 228 19.42 -6.21 15.12
CA PHE A 228 20.20 -7.43 15.18
C PHE A 228 19.30 -8.65 15.34
N ASP A 229 18.32 -8.55 16.21
CA ASP A 229 17.29 -9.54 16.45
C ASP A 229 16.47 -9.79 15.17
N ALA A 230 15.83 -8.75 14.64
CA ALA A 230 14.92 -8.84 13.50
C ALA A 230 15.58 -9.46 12.25
N LEU A 231 16.83 -9.08 11.90
CA LEU A 231 17.48 -9.60 10.68
C LEU A 231 17.72 -11.12 10.72
N ILE A 232 17.86 -11.71 11.89
CA ILE A 232 18.09 -13.14 12.05
C ILE A 232 16.84 -13.99 11.74
N ASN A 233 15.65 -13.37 11.67
CA ASN A 233 14.43 -14.09 11.34
C ASN A 233 14.54 -14.94 10.06
N TYR A 234 15.23 -14.44 9.04
CA TYR A 234 15.41 -15.12 7.75
C TYR A 234 16.17 -16.44 7.87
N LEU A 235 17.18 -16.50 8.75
CA LEU A 235 17.90 -17.73 9.06
C LEU A 235 17.06 -18.66 9.94
N THR A 236 16.35 -18.09 10.90
CA THR A 236 15.46 -18.88 11.79
C THR A 236 14.40 -19.61 10.99
N ALA A 237 13.78 -18.93 10.00
CA ALA A 237 12.79 -19.54 9.12
C ALA A 237 13.34 -20.75 8.33
N CYS A 238 14.64 -20.71 8.01
CA CYS A 238 15.34 -21.84 7.36
C CYS A 238 15.83 -22.92 8.33
N GLY A 239 15.68 -22.72 9.63
CA GLY A 239 16.14 -23.68 10.65
C GLY A 239 17.65 -23.67 10.91
N TYR A 240 18.28 -22.47 10.86
CA TYR A 240 19.71 -22.32 11.18
C TYR A 240 20.07 -22.95 12.54
N PRO A 241 21.26 -23.66 12.66
CA PRO A 241 22.28 -23.77 11.61
C PRO A 241 22.10 -24.96 10.65
N ASP A 242 21.43 -26.03 11.05
CA ASP A 242 21.51 -27.35 10.38
C ASP A 242 20.17 -27.82 9.79
N GLY A 243 19.16 -26.94 9.75
CA GLY A 243 17.85 -27.26 9.19
C GLY A 243 17.92 -27.57 7.68
N GLU A 244 17.05 -28.47 7.20
CA GLU A 244 16.97 -28.84 5.79
C GLU A 244 16.84 -27.63 4.86
N TYR A 245 16.08 -26.61 5.28
CA TYR A 245 15.84 -25.42 4.49
C TYR A 245 17.07 -24.51 4.34
N MET A 246 18.08 -24.62 5.24
CA MET A 246 19.34 -23.92 5.08
C MET A 246 20.12 -24.37 3.84
N THR A 247 20.09 -25.66 3.51
CA THR A 247 20.74 -26.19 2.30
C THR A 247 19.86 -26.07 1.07
N ARG A 248 18.54 -26.16 1.23
CA ARG A 248 17.58 -26.21 0.14
C ARG A 248 17.21 -24.83 -0.39
N TYR A 249 16.93 -23.86 0.48
CA TYR A 249 16.38 -22.56 0.09
C TYR A 249 17.31 -21.40 0.30
N TRP A 250 18.16 -21.38 1.36
CA TRP A 250 19.03 -20.25 1.64
C TRP A 250 19.91 -19.84 0.45
N PRO A 251 20.52 -20.75 -0.35
CA PRO A 251 21.34 -20.37 -1.50
C PRO A 251 20.61 -19.58 -2.60
N SER A 252 19.28 -19.52 -2.56
CA SER A 252 18.44 -18.83 -3.53
C SER A 252 17.59 -17.73 -2.91
N VAL A 253 18.01 -17.17 -1.76
CA VAL A 253 17.23 -16.19 -1.02
C VAL A 253 17.26 -14.80 -1.66
N HIS A 254 16.06 -14.21 -1.80
CA HIS A 254 15.80 -12.84 -2.24
C HIS A 254 15.01 -12.10 -1.17
N HIS A 255 15.45 -10.91 -0.79
CA HIS A 255 14.74 -10.05 0.15
C HIS A 255 14.04 -8.90 -0.58
N LEU A 256 12.74 -8.71 -0.35
CA LEU A 256 12.00 -7.51 -0.74
C LEU A 256 11.94 -6.58 0.47
N VAL A 257 12.36 -5.32 0.34
CA VAL A 257 12.41 -4.38 1.46
C VAL A 257 11.98 -2.98 1.03
N GLY A 258 11.48 -2.18 1.97
CA GLY A 258 11.31 -0.75 1.75
C GLY A 258 12.68 -0.04 1.66
N LYS A 259 12.78 1.01 0.87
CA LYS A 259 14.02 1.77 0.69
C LYS A 259 14.59 2.36 1.99
N ASP A 260 13.75 2.56 3.00
CA ASP A 260 14.10 3.10 4.31
C ASP A 260 14.97 2.15 5.16
N ILE A 261 14.87 0.85 4.94
CA ILE A 261 15.60 -0.17 5.69
C ILE A 261 16.75 -0.81 4.92
N ILE A 262 17.10 -0.24 3.76
CA ILE A 262 18.13 -0.80 2.86
C ILE A 262 19.49 -0.92 3.54
N ARG A 263 19.87 0.04 4.41
CA ARG A 263 21.16 0.00 5.10
C ARG A 263 21.30 -1.21 6.02
N PHE A 264 20.21 -1.59 6.68
CA PHE A 264 20.22 -2.78 7.52
C PHE A 264 20.35 -4.05 6.67
N HIS A 265 19.64 -4.14 5.57
CA HIS A 265 19.63 -5.34 4.72
C HIS A 265 20.82 -5.46 3.76
N CYS A 266 21.46 -4.33 3.42
CA CYS A 266 22.59 -4.33 2.48
C CYS A 266 23.94 -3.97 3.12
N VAL A 267 24.00 -3.66 4.43
CA VAL A 267 25.27 -3.45 5.14
C VAL A 267 25.35 -4.35 6.36
N VAL A 268 24.46 -4.16 7.32
CA VAL A 268 24.51 -4.87 8.61
C VAL A 268 24.28 -6.37 8.41
N TRP A 269 23.21 -6.73 7.71
CA TRP A 269 22.83 -8.12 7.49
C TRP A 269 23.88 -8.94 6.74
N PRO A 270 24.41 -8.51 5.59
CA PRO A 270 25.46 -9.25 4.91
C PRO A 270 26.72 -9.39 5.76
N ILE A 271 27.07 -8.38 6.56
CA ILE A 271 28.23 -8.48 7.47
C ILE A 271 27.97 -9.53 8.56
N MET A 272 26.79 -9.56 9.17
CA MET A 272 26.41 -10.59 10.13
C MET A 272 26.54 -11.99 9.50
N LEU A 273 26.06 -12.17 8.28
CA LEU A 273 26.14 -13.43 7.54
C LEU A 273 27.59 -13.84 7.27
N LEU A 274 28.40 -12.94 6.73
CA LEU A 274 29.82 -13.18 6.48
C LEU A 274 30.55 -13.55 7.77
N ALA A 275 30.26 -12.88 8.88
CA ALA A 275 30.88 -13.14 10.17
C ALA A 275 30.53 -14.53 10.75
N VAL A 276 29.30 -15.02 10.50
CA VAL A 276 28.92 -16.39 10.92
C VAL A 276 29.22 -17.46 9.89
N GLY A 277 29.81 -17.10 8.73
CA GLY A 277 30.22 -18.03 7.67
C GLY A 277 29.05 -18.47 6.77
N VAL A 278 28.02 -17.63 6.64
CA VAL A 278 26.86 -17.85 5.74
C VAL A 278 26.97 -16.88 4.55
N ASN A 279 26.64 -17.35 3.35
CA ASN A 279 26.62 -16.50 2.17
C ASN A 279 25.53 -15.43 2.27
N PRO A 280 25.82 -14.17 1.83
CA PRO A 280 24.78 -13.14 1.70
C PRO A 280 23.68 -13.54 0.71
N PRO A 281 22.49 -12.89 0.76
CA PRO A 281 21.38 -13.17 -0.13
C PRO A 281 21.74 -12.92 -1.60
N VAL A 282 21.11 -13.67 -2.51
CA VAL A 282 21.27 -13.50 -3.98
C VAL A 282 20.93 -12.07 -4.38
N SER A 283 19.85 -11.52 -3.83
CA SER A 283 19.52 -10.11 -4.02
C SER A 283 18.67 -9.54 -2.89
N VAL A 284 18.81 -8.22 -2.73
CA VAL A 284 17.90 -7.37 -1.94
C VAL A 284 17.28 -6.36 -2.90
N PHE A 285 15.97 -6.41 -3.07
CA PHE A 285 15.24 -5.43 -3.85
C PHE A 285 14.60 -4.39 -2.93
N ALA A 286 14.99 -3.12 -3.09
CA ALA A 286 14.46 -2.00 -2.32
C ALA A 286 13.38 -1.26 -3.12
N HIS A 287 12.12 -1.45 -2.72
CA HIS A 287 10.99 -0.75 -3.35
C HIS A 287 10.76 0.64 -2.75
N GLY A 288 10.05 1.50 -3.51
CA GLY A 288 9.65 2.83 -3.08
C GLY A 288 8.47 2.85 -2.11
N TRP A 289 8.07 4.04 -1.70
CA TRP A 289 6.92 4.25 -0.83
C TRP A 289 5.67 4.59 -1.62
N TRP A 290 4.52 4.39 -0.98
CA TRP A 290 3.27 5.00 -1.39
C TRP A 290 3.04 6.27 -0.57
N THR A 291 2.80 7.38 -1.27
CA THR A 291 2.27 8.63 -0.73
C THR A 291 0.77 8.72 -0.99
N VAL A 292 0.10 9.67 -0.41
CA VAL A 292 -1.31 9.98 -0.67
C VAL A 292 -1.41 11.49 -0.90
N GLU A 293 -1.85 11.89 -2.10
CA GLU A 293 -1.94 13.29 -2.52
C GLU A 293 -0.59 14.03 -2.36
N GLY A 294 0.51 13.36 -2.72
CA GLY A 294 1.89 13.87 -2.61
C GLY A 294 2.49 13.85 -1.20
N ASP A 295 1.70 13.55 -0.18
CA ASP A 295 2.13 13.53 1.22
C ASP A 295 2.48 12.12 1.71
N LYS A 296 3.52 12.05 2.58
CA LYS A 296 3.81 10.80 3.29
C LYS A 296 2.62 10.42 4.19
N MET A 297 2.22 9.16 4.12
CA MET A 297 1.17 8.64 5.00
C MET A 297 1.55 8.79 6.47
N SER A 298 0.66 9.37 7.26
CA SER A 298 0.78 9.42 8.71
C SER A 298 -0.60 9.43 9.38
N LYS A 299 -0.69 8.83 10.56
CA LYS A 299 -1.94 8.82 11.34
C LYS A 299 -2.36 10.20 11.80
N SER A 300 -1.40 11.06 12.13
CA SER A 300 -1.68 12.44 12.53
C SER A 300 -2.31 13.28 11.42
N LYS A 301 -2.07 12.92 10.15
CA LYS A 301 -2.69 13.53 8.98
C LYS A 301 -4.01 12.84 8.57
N GLY A 302 -4.32 11.67 9.13
CA GLY A 302 -5.53 10.90 8.77
C GLY A 302 -5.52 10.31 7.35
N ASN A 303 -4.37 10.34 6.65
CA ASN A 303 -4.24 9.92 5.25
C ASN A 303 -3.71 8.48 5.07
N VAL A 304 -3.82 7.63 6.08
CA VAL A 304 -3.40 6.23 5.99
C VAL A 304 -4.44 5.42 5.21
N VAL A 305 -4.01 4.79 4.14
CA VAL A 305 -4.88 3.92 3.32
C VAL A 305 -5.01 2.55 4.01
N ASP A 306 -6.24 2.20 4.36
CA ASP A 306 -6.60 0.91 4.95
C ASP A 306 -6.81 -0.15 3.85
N PRO A 307 -5.98 -1.20 3.76
CA PRO A 307 -6.13 -2.23 2.76
C PRO A 307 -7.41 -3.07 2.91
N PHE A 308 -7.94 -3.23 4.13
CA PHE A 308 -9.22 -3.91 4.34
C PHE A 308 -10.38 -3.14 3.70
N GLU A 309 -10.37 -1.81 3.85
CA GLU A 309 -11.39 -0.96 3.24
C GLU A 309 -11.29 -1.02 1.71
N MET A 310 -10.07 -0.94 1.15
CA MET A 310 -9.87 -1.00 -0.30
C MET A 310 -10.37 -2.33 -0.88
N VAL A 311 -10.04 -3.45 -0.25
CA VAL A 311 -10.54 -4.76 -0.68
C VAL A 311 -12.06 -4.88 -0.55
N ARG A 312 -12.64 -4.34 0.52
CA ARG A 312 -14.10 -4.35 0.71
C ARG A 312 -14.85 -3.57 -0.37
N ILE A 313 -14.28 -2.45 -0.85
CA ILE A 313 -14.92 -1.56 -1.83
C ILE A 313 -14.69 -2.04 -3.26
N TYR A 314 -13.47 -2.41 -3.59
CA TYR A 314 -13.03 -2.65 -4.97
C TYR A 314 -12.78 -4.12 -5.30
N GLY A 315 -12.68 -4.97 -4.28
CA GLY A 315 -12.26 -6.38 -4.43
C GLY A 315 -10.76 -6.57 -4.29
N VAL A 316 -10.35 -7.80 -3.98
CA VAL A 316 -8.93 -8.12 -3.72
C VAL A 316 -8.09 -8.01 -4.98
N ASP A 317 -8.51 -8.60 -6.08
CA ASP A 317 -7.71 -8.63 -7.32
C ASP A 317 -7.56 -7.26 -8.01
N PRO A 318 -8.58 -6.39 -8.09
CA PRO A 318 -8.40 -5.02 -8.54
C PRO A 318 -7.40 -4.23 -7.69
N PHE A 319 -7.39 -4.43 -6.37
CA PHE A 319 -6.43 -3.79 -5.48
C PHE A 319 -5.01 -4.32 -5.69
N ARG A 320 -4.82 -5.64 -5.79
CA ARG A 320 -3.53 -6.29 -6.12
C ARG A 320 -3.00 -5.80 -7.46
N TYR A 321 -3.85 -5.80 -8.48
CA TYR A 321 -3.52 -5.30 -9.82
C TYR A 321 -3.05 -3.85 -9.79
N PHE A 322 -3.83 -2.97 -9.15
CA PHE A 322 -3.50 -1.55 -9.06
C PHE A 322 -2.12 -1.32 -8.43
N LEU A 323 -1.85 -1.96 -7.29
CA LEU A 323 -0.58 -1.80 -6.58
C LEU A 323 0.63 -2.23 -7.41
N LEU A 324 0.52 -3.29 -8.21
CA LEU A 324 1.64 -3.79 -9.01
C LEU A 324 1.72 -3.17 -10.41
N ARG A 325 0.67 -2.46 -10.85
CA ARG A 325 0.55 -1.91 -12.20
C ARG A 325 0.83 -0.41 -12.28
N GLU A 326 0.46 0.34 -11.24
CA GLU A 326 0.41 1.81 -11.31
C GLU A 326 1.78 2.44 -11.34
N VAL A 327 2.73 1.92 -10.58
CA VAL A 327 4.06 2.49 -10.41
C VAL A 327 5.15 1.42 -10.59
N PRO A 328 6.28 1.73 -11.27
CA PRO A 328 7.43 0.83 -11.31
C PRO A 328 7.91 0.44 -9.90
N PHE A 329 8.09 -0.87 -9.66
CA PHE A 329 8.43 -1.42 -8.35
C PHE A 329 9.81 -1.00 -7.88
N GLY A 330 10.13 0.03 -7.42
CA GLY A 330 11.44 0.62 -7.04
C GLY A 330 11.39 2.13 -6.97
N LEU A 331 10.28 2.71 -7.49
CA LEU A 331 9.98 4.13 -7.41
C LEU A 331 8.88 4.41 -6.39
N ASP A 332 8.82 5.64 -5.93
CA ASP A 332 7.71 6.10 -5.10
C ASP A 332 6.45 6.26 -5.94
N GLY A 333 5.31 5.88 -5.38
CA GLY A 333 4.01 6.03 -6.01
C GLY A 333 3.08 6.92 -5.19
N ASP A 334 2.15 7.59 -5.86
CA ASP A 334 1.08 8.33 -5.21
C ASP A 334 -0.23 7.56 -5.33
N PHE A 335 -0.82 7.20 -4.18
CA PHE A 335 -2.06 6.45 -4.15
C PHE A 335 -3.25 7.36 -4.40
N SER A 336 -4.04 7.00 -5.39
CA SER A 336 -5.27 7.68 -5.74
C SER A 336 -6.40 6.69 -6.00
N GLU A 337 -7.49 6.78 -5.23
CA GLU A 337 -8.69 5.98 -5.50
C GLU A 337 -9.28 6.27 -6.88
N SER A 338 -9.15 7.50 -7.40
CA SER A 338 -9.62 7.85 -8.75
C SER A 338 -8.81 7.13 -9.83
N ALA A 339 -7.48 7.04 -9.68
CA ALA A 339 -6.64 6.26 -10.57
C ALA A 339 -7.00 4.77 -10.53
N MET A 340 -7.28 4.23 -9.34
CA MET A 340 -7.72 2.84 -9.19
C MET A 340 -9.06 2.57 -9.90
N VAL A 341 -10.06 3.45 -9.75
CA VAL A 341 -11.35 3.37 -10.46
C VAL A 341 -11.15 3.45 -11.98
N GLN A 342 -10.25 4.33 -12.44
CA GLN A 342 -9.91 4.42 -13.86
C GLN A 342 -9.31 3.10 -14.37
N ARG A 343 -8.35 2.50 -13.64
CA ARG A 343 -7.75 1.20 -13.99
C ARG A 343 -8.79 0.08 -14.03
N ILE A 344 -9.69 0.04 -13.04
CA ILE A 344 -10.77 -0.97 -13.02
C ILE A 344 -11.65 -0.82 -14.26
N ASN A 345 -12.05 0.40 -14.61
CA ASN A 345 -12.93 0.63 -15.75
C ASN A 345 -12.24 0.41 -17.10
N SER A 346 -11.00 0.91 -17.27
CA SER A 346 -10.27 0.81 -18.55
C SER A 346 -9.67 -0.58 -18.73
N ASP A 347 -8.79 -0.98 -17.83
CA ASP A 347 -7.95 -2.15 -18.03
C ASP A 347 -8.73 -3.45 -17.71
N LEU A 348 -9.43 -3.48 -16.57
CA LEU A 348 -10.08 -4.70 -16.12
C LEU A 348 -11.45 -4.91 -16.78
N ALA A 349 -12.32 -3.91 -16.78
CA ALA A 349 -13.68 -4.06 -17.34
C ALA A 349 -13.69 -3.96 -18.88
N ASN A 350 -13.08 -2.90 -19.46
CA ASN A 350 -13.14 -2.68 -20.89
C ASN A 350 -12.17 -3.58 -21.68
N ASP A 351 -10.94 -3.78 -21.22
CA ASP A 351 -9.99 -4.58 -22.01
C ASP A 351 -10.17 -6.08 -21.74
N LEU A 352 -9.87 -6.55 -20.52
CA LEU A 352 -9.89 -7.97 -20.19
C LEU A 352 -11.34 -8.53 -20.17
N GLY A 353 -12.23 -7.85 -19.43
CA GLY A 353 -13.62 -8.29 -19.28
C GLY A 353 -14.39 -8.31 -20.59
N ASN A 354 -14.16 -7.31 -21.47
CA ASN A 354 -14.78 -7.25 -22.79
C ASN A 354 -14.25 -8.34 -23.73
N LEU A 355 -12.92 -8.57 -23.75
CA LEU A 355 -12.33 -9.65 -24.58
C LEU A 355 -12.92 -11.02 -24.19
N LEU A 356 -12.96 -11.34 -22.91
CA LEU A 356 -13.54 -12.58 -22.42
C LEU A 356 -15.03 -12.70 -22.79
N ASN A 357 -15.83 -11.70 -22.47
CA ASN A 357 -17.27 -11.74 -22.70
C ASN A 357 -17.62 -11.85 -24.19
N ARG A 358 -16.97 -11.05 -25.07
CA ARG A 358 -17.18 -11.12 -26.53
C ARG A 358 -16.83 -12.50 -27.07
N THR A 359 -15.69 -13.05 -26.67
CA THR A 359 -15.23 -14.37 -27.17
C THR A 359 -16.18 -15.49 -26.73
N LEU A 360 -16.54 -15.54 -25.43
CA LEU A 360 -17.49 -16.55 -24.92
C LEU A 360 -18.86 -16.46 -25.57
N GLN A 361 -19.36 -15.24 -25.82
CA GLN A 361 -20.65 -15.05 -26.52
C GLN A 361 -20.57 -15.53 -27.97
N MET A 362 -19.48 -15.29 -28.70
CA MET A 362 -19.30 -15.77 -30.06
C MET A 362 -19.19 -17.29 -30.13
N ILE A 363 -18.41 -17.92 -29.24
CA ILE A 363 -18.31 -19.38 -29.16
C ILE A 363 -19.69 -19.98 -28.86
N LYS A 364 -20.43 -19.41 -27.90
CA LYS A 364 -21.78 -19.83 -27.57
C LYS A 364 -22.73 -19.72 -28.75
N GLY A 365 -22.75 -18.54 -29.42
CA GLY A 365 -23.69 -18.24 -30.50
C GLY A 365 -23.41 -19.01 -31.79
N TYR A 366 -22.16 -19.21 -32.16
CA TYR A 366 -21.78 -19.82 -33.43
C TYR A 366 -21.44 -21.32 -33.31
N ARG A 367 -21.06 -21.80 -32.12
CA ARG A 367 -20.58 -23.18 -31.90
C ARG A 367 -21.19 -23.87 -30.68
N ASN A 368 -22.38 -23.42 -30.25
CA ASN A 368 -23.11 -24.04 -29.13
C ASN A 368 -22.26 -24.23 -27.87
N SER A 369 -21.44 -23.25 -27.55
CA SER A 369 -20.49 -23.25 -26.42
C SER A 369 -19.31 -24.21 -26.55
N VAL A 370 -19.07 -24.88 -27.68
CA VAL A 370 -17.93 -25.75 -27.89
C VAL A 370 -16.85 -24.99 -28.67
N VAL A 371 -15.63 -24.98 -28.15
CA VAL A 371 -14.47 -24.38 -28.83
C VAL A 371 -14.18 -25.19 -30.11
N PRO A 372 -14.20 -24.57 -31.28
CA PRO A 372 -13.96 -25.28 -32.52
C PRO A 372 -12.48 -25.62 -32.73
N SER A 373 -12.21 -26.64 -33.53
CA SER A 373 -10.86 -26.90 -34.02
C SER A 373 -10.45 -25.84 -35.06
N VAL A 374 -9.13 -25.62 -35.17
CA VAL A 374 -8.56 -24.68 -36.13
C VAL A 374 -8.93 -25.13 -37.55
N GLY A 375 -9.50 -24.21 -38.33
CA GLY A 375 -9.82 -24.39 -39.74
C GLY A 375 -8.82 -23.66 -40.64
N GLU A 376 -9.31 -22.71 -41.47
CA GLU A 376 -8.48 -21.89 -42.34
C GLU A 376 -7.64 -20.88 -41.57
N THR A 377 -6.32 -20.90 -41.71
CA THR A 377 -5.37 -19.98 -41.08
C THR A 377 -4.94 -18.87 -42.06
N GLN A 378 -4.66 -17.68 -41.50
CA GLN A 378 -4.21 -16.50 -42.23
C GLN A 378 -3.05 -15.82 -41.48
N GLU A 379 -2.36 -14.90 -42.17
CA GLU A 379 -1.20 -14.16 -41.63
C GLU A 379 -1.52 -13.43 -40.31
N VAL A 380 -2.73 -12.89 -40.16
CA VAL A 380 -3.16 -12.20 -38.95
C VAL A 380 -3.19 -13.11 -37.70
N ASP A 381 -3.38 -14.42 -37.87
CA ASP A 381 -3.34 -15.42 -36.80
C ASP A 381 -1.91 -15.66 -36.32
N LEU A 382 -0.97 -15.72 -37.29
CA LEU A 382 0.46 -15.84 -36.99
C LEU A 382 0.99 -14.61 -36.24
N GLN A 383 0.49 -13.42 -36.57
CA GLN A 383 0.82 -12.20 -35.81
C GLN A 383 0.33 -12.27 -34.35
N VAL A 384 -0.84 -12.86 -34.09
CA VAL A 384 -1.33 -13.10 -32.71
C VAL A 384 -0.44 -14.11 -31.98
N LYS A 385 -0.09 -15.22 -32.66
CA LYS A 385 0.85 -16.22 -32.16
C LYS A 385 2.19 -15.57 -31.74
N THR A 386 2.82 -14.84 -32.66
CA THR A 386 4.10 -14.14 -32.42
C THR A 386 3.99 -13.17 -31.24
N LYS A 387 2.87 -12.44 -31.15
CA LYS A 387 2.63 -11.53 -30.00
C LYS A 387 2.49 -12.28 -28.69
N LEU A 388 1.81 -13.42 -28.65
CA LEU A 388 1.67 -14.25 -27.46
C LEU A 388 3.03 -14.79 -27.01
N GLU A 389 3.82 -15.37 -27.94
CA GLU A 389 5.15 -15.92 -27.66
C GLU A 389 6.10 -14.83 -27.13
N SER A 390 6.11 -13.65 -27.76
CA SER A 390 6.90 -12.51 -27.25
C SER A 390 6.43 -12.04 -25.89
N THR A 391 5.12 -12.07 -25.60
CA THR A 391 4.58 -11.69 -24.29
C THR A 391 5.06 -12.63 -23.19
N LEU A 392 5.10 -13.94 -23.43
CA LEU A 392 5.65 -14.91 -22.46
C LEU A 392 7.11 -14.60 -22.14
N ALA A 393 7.94 -14.35 -23.16
CA ALA A 393 9.34 -13.99 -22.96
C ALA A 393 9.53 -12.65 -22.22
N ASP A 394 8.72 -11.64 -22.56
CA ASP A 394 8.75 -10.34 -21.90
C ASP A 394 8.32 -10.44 -20.43
N VAL A 395 7.29 -11.23 -20.12
CA VAL A 395 6.83 -11.46 -18.75
C VAL A 395 7.93 -12.16 -17.94
N ASP A 396 8.55 -13.22 -18.47
CA ASP A 396 9.64 -13.91 -17.78
C ASP A 396 10.80 -12.98 -17.44
N LYS A 397 11.27 -12.21 -18.43
CA LYS A 397 12.34 -11.22 -18.24
C LYS A 397 11.97 -10.15 -17.19
N ASN A 398 10.74 -9.65 -17.23
CA ASN A 398 10.29 -8.59 -16.35
C ASN A 398 10.10 -9.11 -14.92
N MET A 399 9.56 -10.31 -14.75
CA MET A 399 9.43 -10.97 -13.43
C MET A 399 10.79 -11.24 -12.81
N ASP A 400 11.77 -11.74 -13.57
CA ASP A 400 13.16 -11.94 -13.08
C ASP A 400 13.83 -10.65 -12.60
N SER A 401 13.34 -9.51 -13.07
CA SER A 401 13.84 -8.17 -12.68
C SER A 401 12.96 -7.47 -11.64
N PHE A 402 11.92 -8.13 -11.12
CA PHE A 402 10.89 -7.53 -10.24
C PHE A 402 10.16 -6.33 -10.87
N ALA A 403 10.12 -6.24 -12.19
CA ALA A 403 9.44 -5.20 -12.95
C ALA A 403 7.96 -5.60 -13.20
N PHE A 404 7.17 -5.66 -12.13
CA PHE A 404 5.78 -6.14 -12.17
C PHE A 404 4.89 -5.31 -13.09
N ASP A 405 5.05 -4.00 -13.10
CA ASP A 405 4.31 -3.09 -13.97
C ASP A 405 4.58 -3.34 -15.45
N GLU A 406 5.84 -3.63 -15.84
CA GLU A 406 6.22 -3.97 -17.20
C GLU A 406 5.71 -5.37 -17.60
N ALA A 407 5.73 -6.35 -16.68
CA ALA A 407 5.11 -7.65 -16.90
C ALA A 407 3.61 -7.50 -17.18
N LEU A 408 2.89 -6.73 -16.36
CA LEU A 408 1.47 -6.44 -16.56
C LEU A 408 1.22 -5.65 -17.86
N LYS A 409 2.07 -4.68 -18.24
CA LYS A 409 1.97 -3.97 -19.52
C LYS A 409 2.10 -4.94 -20.71
N SER A 410 3.01 -5.89 -20.62
CA SER A 410 3.20 -6.91 -21.67
C SER A 410 1.94 -7.78 -21.80
N ILE A 411 1.33 -8.20 -20.70
CA ILE A 411 0.07 -8.96 -20.69
C ILE A 411 -1.07 -8.14 -21.30
N TRP A 412 -1.21 -6.87 -20.90
CA TRP A 412 -2.27 -5.99 -21.45
C TRP A 412 -2.08 -5.68 -22.93
N SER A 413 -0.82 -5.66 -23.41
CA SER A 413 -0.54 -5.57 -24.85
C SER A 413 -1.03 -6.80 -25.64
N LEU A 414 -0.99 -7.99 -25.05
CA LEU A 414 -1.59 -9.20 -25.62
C LEU A 414 -3.12 -9.13 -25.64
N ILE A 415 -3.74 -8.70 -24.52
CA ILE A 415 -5.19 -8.47 -24.41
C ILE A 415 -5.65 -7.48 -25.49
N GLY A 416 -4.93 -6.36 -25.63
CA GLY A 416 -5.18 -5.35 -26.67
C GLY A 416 -5.06 -5.93 -28.08
N ARG A 417 -4.08 -6.81 -28.34
CA ARG A 417 -3.95 -7.53 -29.62
C ARG A 417 -5.15 -8.45 -29.88
N GLY A 418 -5.64 -9.14 -28.84
CA GLY A 418 -6.85 -9.98 -28.91
C GLY A 418 -8.10 -9.17 -29.27
N ASN A 419 -8.32 -8.02 -28.62
CA ASN A 419 -9.44 -7.12 -28.93
C ASN A 419 -9.34 -6.60 -30.38
N LYS A 420 -8.16 -6.16 -30.82
CA LYS A 420 -7.90 -5.70 -32.19
C LYS A 420 -8.11 -6.83 -33.23
N TYR A 421 -7.73 -8.05 -32.88
CA TYR A 421 -7.92 -9.22 -33.75
C TYR A 421 -9.40 -9.52 -34.01
N ILE A 422 -10.28 -9.34 -33.00
CA ILE A 422 -11.73 -9.43 -33.22
C ILE A 422 -12.21 -8.38 -34.22
N ASP A 423 -11.72 -7.15 -34.15
CA ASP A 423 -12.15 -6.07 -35.05
C ASP A 423 -11.59 -6.23 -36.47
N GLU A 424 -10.37 -6.75 -36.63
CA GLU A 424 -9.75 -7.06 -37.92
C GLU A 424 -10.43 -8.24 -38.65
N THR A 425 -10.76 -9.30 -37.91
CA THR A 425 -11.32 -10.53 -38.49
C THR A 425 -12.86 -10.50 -38.63
N MET A 426 -13.52 -9.59 -37.96
CA MET A 426 -14.98 -9.39 -38.02
C MET A 426 -15.78 -10.71 -37.94
N PRO A 427 -15.66 -11.51 -36.88
CA PRO A 427 -16.27 -12.85 -36.79
C PRO A 427 -17.78 -12.85 -37.00
N TRP A 428 -18.48 -11.76 -36.71
CA TRP A 428 -19.92 -11.59 -37.01
C TRP A 428 -20.20 -11.53 -38.51
N LYS A 429 -19.25 -11.04 -39.33
CA LYS A 429 -19.36 -11.03 -40.81
C LYS A 429 -19.11 -12.44 -41.34
N LEU A 430 -18.05 -13.12 -40.88
CA LEU A 430 -17.75 -14.49 -41.25
C LEU A 430 -18.93 -15.43 -40.97
N GLY A 431 -19.58 -15.28 -39.83
CA GLY A 431 -20.77 -16.05 -39.47
C GLY A 431 -21.96 -15.80 -40.41
N ARG A 432 -22.20 -14.54 -40.80
CA ARG A 432 -23.27 -14.21 -41.76
C ARG A 432 -23.02 -14.69 -43.19
N GLU A 433 -21.79 -14.67 -43.61
CA GLU A 433 -21.35 -15.11 -44.95
C GLU A 433 -21.19 -16.63 -45.07
N GLY A 434 -21.32 -17.35 -43.96
CA GLY A 434 -21.16 -18.82 -43.93
C GLY A 434 -19.71 -19.29 -44.05
N ASN A 435 -18.73 -18.39 -43.86
CA ASN A 435 -17.31 -18.78 -43.85
C ASN A 435 -16.93 -19.39 -42.50
N LEU A 436 -17.42 -20.61 -42.29
CA LEU A 436 -17.34 -21.30 -40.98
C LEU A 436 -15.92 -21.77 -40.68
N ALA A 437 -15.13 -22.20 -41.66
CA ALA A 437 -13.75 -22.66 -41.47
C ALA A 437 -12.85 -21.50 -40.96
N ARG A 438 -13.01 -20.30 -41.54
CA ARG A 438 -12.30 -19.13 -41.07
C ARG A 438 -12.76 -18.67 -39.67
N LEU A 439 -14.07 -18.67 -39.42
CA LEU A 439 -14.64 -18.35 -38.12
C LEU A 439 -14.10 -19.27 -37.03
N ASP A 440 -13.99 -20.57 -37.31
CA ASP A 440 -13.46 -21.54 -36.33
C ASP A 440 -12.04 -21.21 -35.90
N THR A 441 -11.16 -20.88 -36.83
CA THR A 441 -9.80 -20.44 -36.54
C THR A 441 -9.80 -19.19 -35.66
N VAL A 442 -10.63 -18.20 -35.99
CA VAL A 442 -10.72 -16.96 -35.19
C VAL A 442 -11.13 -17.25 -33.76
N LEU A 443 -12.14 -18.10 -33.55
CA LEU A 443 -12.61 -18.45 -32.21
C LEU A 443 -11.58 -19.27 -31.42
N ALA A 444 -10.90 -20.22 -32.07
CA ALA A 444 -9.83 -21.03 -31.47
C ALA A 444 -8.63 -20.17 -31.03
N VAL A 445 -8.20 -19.24 -31.89
CA VAL A 445 -7.11 -18.29 -31.58
C VAL A 445 -7.46 -17.38 -30.39
N LEU A 446 -8.69 -16.83 -30.35
CA LEU A 446 -9.13 -16.01 -29.23
C LEU A 446 -9.20 -16.80 -27.92
N TYR A 447 -9.66 -18.03 -27.99
CA TYR A 447 -9.71 -18.93 -26.83
C TYR A 447 -8.31 -19.24 -26.29
N GLU A 448 -7.35 -19.53 -27.17
CA GLU A 448 -5.94 -19.72 -26.82
C GLU A 448 -5.35 -18.49 -26.12
N VAL A 449 -5.54 -17.30 -26.70
CA VAL A 449 -5.09 -16.04 -26.11
C VAL A 449 -5.67 -15.83 -24.71
N LEU A 450 -6.97 -16.14 -24.51
CA LEU A 450 -7.62 -16.00 -23.22
C LEU A 450 -7.11 -17.02 -22.19
N SER A 451 -6.88 -18.28 -22.60
CA SER A 451 -6.35 -19.32 -21.70
C SER A 451 -4.95 -18.96 -21.21
N VAL A 452 -4.07 -18.52 -22.10
CA VAL A 452 -2.72 -18.07 -21.72
C VAL A 452 -2.75 -16.77 -20.90
N THR A 453 -3.61 -15.82 -21.28
CA THR A 453 -3.81 -14.60 -20.48
C THR A 453 -4.24 -14.95 -19.05
N CYS A 454 -5.12 -15.94 -18.89
CA CYS A 454 -5.59 -16.42 -17.59
C CYS A 454 -4.44 -16.94 -16.73
N MET A 455 -3.53 -17.74 -17.30
CA MET A 455 -2.31 -18.19 -16.63
C MET A 455 -1.40 -17.03 -16.24
N LEU A 456 -1.16 -16.09 -17.17
CA LEU A 456 -0.25 -14.96 -16.95
C LEU A 456 -0.74 -13.98 -15.87
N ILE A 457 -2.05 -13.80 -15.73
CA ILE A 457 -2.61 -12.92 -14.68
C ILE A 457 -2.75 -13.63 -13.33
N ALA A 458 -2.69 -14.96 -13.27
CA ALA A 458 -2.93 -15.74 -12.05
C ALA A 458 -2.02 -15.35 -10.88
N PRO A 459 -0.72 -15.05 -11.05
CA PRO A 459 0.12 -14.56 -9.96
C PRO A 459 -0.34 -13.22 -9.37
N PHE A 460 -0.91 -12.37 -10.19
CA PHE A 460 -1.33 -11.00 -9.84
C PHE A 460 -2.76 -10.96 -9.31
N MET A 461 -3.66 -11.69 -9.96
CA MET A 461 -5.11 -11.69 -9.73
C MET A 461 -5.65 -13.13 -9.60
N PRO A 462 -5.30 -13.84 -8.52
CA PRO A 462 -5.60 -15.27 -8.39
C PRO A 462 -7.09 -15.62 -8.43
N GLU A 463 -7.95 -14.83 -7.78
CA GLU A 463 -9.41 -15.13 -7.77
C GLU A 463 -10.06 -14.87 -9.14
N THR A 464 -9.62 -13.84 -9.85
CA THR A 464 -10.10 -13.52 -11.18
C THR A 464 -9.69 -14.60 -12.18
N SER A 465 -8.42 -15.03 -12.10
CA SER A 465 -7.93 -16.08 -12.97
C SER A 465 -8.67 -17.40 -12.77
N GLU A 466 -8.98 -17.79 -11.52
CA GLU A 466 -9.80 -18.95 -11.21
C GLU A 466 -11.22 -18.87 -11.81
N LYS A 467 -11.87 -17.70 -11.67
CA LYS A 467 -13.20 -17.46 -12.25
C LYS A 467 -13.16 -17.52 -13.78
N MET A 468 -12.14 -16.93 -14.38
CA MET A 468 -11.92 -16.91 -15.81
C MET A 468 -11.64 -18.33 -16.35
N TRP A 469 -10.79 -19.11 -15.66
CA TRP A 469 -10.43 -20.47 -16.00
C TRP A 469 -11.65 -21.39 -16.09
N LYS A 470 -12.54 -21.28 -15.08
CA LYS A 470 -13.83 -22.01 -15.06
C LYS A 470 -14.76 -21.58 -16.20
N GLN A 471 -14.83 -20.28 -16.55
CA GLN A 471 -15.65 -19.83 -17.66
C GLN A 471 -15.15 -20.35 -19.01
N LEU A 472 -13.84 -20.50 -19.14
CA LEU A 472 -13.19 -21.09 -20.32
C LEU A 472 -13.39 -22.61 -20.40
N GLY A 473 -13.93 -23.25 -19.33
CA GLY A 473 -14.22 -24.67 -19.30
C GLY A 473 -13.01 -25.56 -18.98
N HIS A 474 -11.97 -24.98 -18.40
CA HIS A 474 -10.81 -25.74 -17.94
C HIS A 474 -11.06 -26.34 -16.55
N ASP A 475 -10.50 -27.51 -16.30
CA ASP A 475 -10.45 -28.16 -15.01
C ASP A 475 -9.29 -27.63 -14.15
N GLY A 476 -9.38 -27.82 -12.83
CA GLY A 476 -8.31 -27.43 -11.90
C GLY A 476 -8.15 -25.94 -11.72
N SER A 477 -6.90 -25.49 -11.58
CA SER A 477 -6.53 -24.10 -11.32
C SER A 477 -5.47 -23.64 -12.31
N PRO A 478 -5.55 -22.41 -12.84
CA PRO A 478 -4.51 -21.85 -13.70
C PRO A 478 -3.16 -21.72 -12.98
N LEU A 479 -3.15 -21.65 -11.65
CA LEU A 479 -1.92 -21.64 -10.84
C LEU A 479 -1.17 -22.97 -10.82
N ASN A 480 -1.82 -24.07 -11.24
CA ASN A 480 -1.21 -25.40 -11.34
C ASN A 480 -0.65 -25.67 -12.74
N GLU A 481 -0.93 -24.80 -13.70
CA GLU A 481 -0.42 -24.90 -15.05
C GLU A 481 1.05 -24.47 -15.12
N SER A 482 1.82 -25.14 -15.99
CA SER A 482 3.24 -24.80 -16.23
C SER A 482 3.36 -23.73 -17.32
N LEU A 483 3.94 -22.59 -16.98
CA LEU A 483 4.27 -21.55 -17.95
C LEU A 483 5.43 -21.94 -18.86
N THR A 484 6.33 -22.82 -18.40
CA THR A 484 7.51 -23.26 -19.14
C THR A 484 7.21 -24.36 -20.15
N ASP A 485 6.16 -25.14 -19.93
CA ASP A 485 5.78 -26.26 -20.78
C ASP A 485 4.72 -25.88 -21.83
N TYR A 486 4.24 -24.63 -21.78
CA TYR A 486 3.26 -24.16 -22.73
C TYR A 486 3.83 -24.06 -24.16
N SER A 487 3.04 -24.48 -25.11
CA SER A 487 3.28 -24.31 -26.55
C SER A 487 2.01 -23.84 -27.26
N TRP A 488 2.15 -23.06 -28.34
CA TRP A 488 1.00 -22.60 -29.12
C TRP A 488 0.11 -23.75 -29.58
N GLY A 489 -1.17 -23.64 -29.35
CA GLY A 489 -2.17 -24.63 -29.68
C GLY A 489 -2.52 -25.60 -28.55
N THR A 490 -1.89 -25.47 -27.38
CA THR A 490 -2.15 -26.32 -26.19
C THR A 490 -3.62 -26.31 -25.80
N TYR A 491 -4.31 -25.18 -25.88
CA TYR A 491 -5.70 -25.03 -25.46
C TYR A 491 -6.72 -25.03 -26.61
N MET A 492 -6.29 -25.09 -27.87
CA MET A 492 -7.17 -25.13 -29.04
C MET A 492 -7.87 -26.49 -29.19
N THR A 493 -8.70 -26.87 -28.20
CA THR A 493 -9.37 -28.17 -28.12
C THR A 493 -10.89 -28.01 -28.07
N ASN A 494 -11.64 -29.12 -28.24
CA ASN A 494 -13.11 -29.17 -28.18
C ASN A 494 -13.66 -28.99 -26.74
N THR A 495 -13.21 -27.96 -26.04
CA THR A 495 -13.63 -27.63 -24.67
C THR A 495 -15.00 -26.91 -24.69
N THR A 496 -15.84 -27.20 -23.70
CA THR A 496 -17.13 -26.54 -23.55
C THR A 496 -16.99 -25.33 -22.63
N VAL A 497 -17.18 -24.13 -23.17
CA VAL A 497 -17.15 -22.89 -22.38
C VAL A 497 -18.48 -22.63 -21.70
N SER A 498 -18.43 -21.92 -20.57
CA SER A 498 -19.62 -21.50 -19.82
C SER A 498 -19.62 -19.98 -19.62
N LYS A 499 -20.81 -19.37 -19.68
CA LYS A 499 -20.95 -17.98 -19.31
C LYS A 499 -21.12 -17.88 -17.80
N GLY A 500 -20.17 -17.26 -17.14
CA GLY A 500 -20.25 -16.92 -15.71
C GLY A 500 -20.69 -15.47 -15.49
N ASP A 501 -20.49 -15.02 -14.25
CA ASP A 501 -20.73 -13.63 -13.86
C ASP A 501 -19.71 -12.70 -14.52
N ILE A 502 -20.08 -11.42 -14.64
CA ILE A 502 -19.17 -10.37 -15.11
C ILE A 502 -18.02 -10.26 -14.10
N LEU A 503 -16.78 -10.43 -14.57
CA LEU A 503 -15.60 -10.41 -13.71
C LEU A 503 -15.41 -9.05 -13.02
N PHE A 504 -15.57 -7.97 -13.80
CA PHE A 504 -15.40 -6.60 -13.33
C PHE A 504 -16.58 -5.74 -13.77
N PRO A 505 -17.58 -5.51 -12.88
CA PRO A 505 -18.63 -4.53 -13.14
C PRO A 505 -18.02 -3.15 -13.31
N ARG A 506 -18.49 -2.41 -14.31
CA ARG A 506 -18.04 -1.03 -14.51
C ARG A 506 -18.50 -0.15 -13.37
N ILE A 507 -17.59 0.62 -12.79
CA ILE A 507 -17.87 1.57 -11.71
C ILE A 507 -18.42 2.86 -12.33
N ASP A 508 -19.62 3.26 -11.92
CA ASP A 508 -20.20 4.58 -12.24
C ASP A 508 -19.44 5.66 -11.48
N VAL A 509 -18.69 6.48 -12.21
CA VAL A 509 -17.81 7.50 -11.62
C VAL A 509 -18.60 8.56 -10.84
N GLY A 510 -19.81 8.92 -11.29
CA GLY A 510 -20.65 9.91 -10.60
C GLY A 510 -21.14 9.39 -9.25
N LYS A 511 -21.65 8.15 -9.21
CA LYS A 511 -22.07 7.50 -7.95
C LYS A 511 -20.88 7.30 -7.02
N TRP A 512 -19.75 6.85 -7.56
CA TRP A 512 -18.53 6.63 -6.78
C TRP A 512 -18.00 7.93 -6.13
N LYS A 513 -17.96 9.06 -6.86
CA LYS A 513 -17.57 10.37 -6.30
C LYS A 513 -18.44 10.73 -5.09
N ASN A 514 -19.75 10.56 -5.21
CA ASN A 514 -20.69 10.83 -4.12
C ASN A 514 -20.49 9.91 -2.90
N GLU A 515 -20.25 8.61 -3.14
CA GLU A 515 -19.99 7.64 -2.08
C GLU A 515 -18.66 7.89 -1.39
N LYS A 516 -17.60 8.21 -2.17
CA LYS A 516 -16.30 8.60 -1.62
C LYS A 516 -16.42 9.82 -0.73
N ALA A 517 -17.08 10.88 -1.20
CA ALA A 517 -17.28 12.10 -0.41
C ALA A 517 -18.01 11.82 0.92
N ARG A 518 -19.01 10.92 0.92
CA ARG A 518 -19.70 10.49 2.17
C ARG A 518 -18.77 9.73 3.11
N ARG A 519 -17.92 8.83 2.59
CA ARG A 519 -16.95 8.09 3.40
C ARG A 519 -15.92 9.03 4.02
N ASP A 520 -15.38 9.95 3.22
CA ASP A 520 -14.38 10.92 3.68
C ASP A 520 -14.98 11.84 4.75
N ALA A 521 -16.19 12.31 4.54
CA ALA A 521 -16.93 13.10 5.53
C ALA A 521 -17.14 12.33 6.85
N SER A 522 -17.45 11.03 6.80
CA SER A 522 -17.62 10.20 8.00
C SER A 522 -16.31 9.98 8.78
N LYS A 523 -15.16 10.16 8.11
CA LYS A 523 -13.81 10.09 8.72
C LYS A 523 -13.31 11.47 9.19
N GLY A 524 -14.11 12.53 9.03
CA GLY A 524 -13.68 13.91 9.32
C GLY A 524 -12.68 14.47 8.30
N ILE A 525 -12.50 13.78 7.17
CA ILE A 525 -11.63 14.24 6.09
C ILE A 525 -12.42 15.26 5.26
N ILE A 526 -11.99 16.51 5.28
CA ILE A 526 -12.53 17.54 4.39
C ILE A 526 -11.81 17.37 3.06
N THR A 527 -12.48 16.78 2.09
CA THR A 527 -12.00 16.75 0.70
C THR A 527 -12.33 18.07 0.03
N ASP A 528 -11.35 18.64 -0.68
CA ASP A 528 -11.62 19.71 -1.64
C ASP A 528 -12.68 19.18 -2.64
N PRO A 529 -13.80 19.87 -2.84
CA PRO A 529 -14.82 19.48 -3.81
C PRO A 529 -14.34 19.41 -5.27
N GLY A 530 -13.10 19.81 -5.54
CA GLY A 530 -12.33 19.46 -6.76
C GLY A 530 -12.74 20.11 -8.08
N ASP A 531 -13.96 20.56 -8.22
CA ASP A 531 -14.43 21.33 -9.38
C ASP A 531 -15.09 22.61 -8.86
N HIS A 532 -14.37 23.72 -8.94
CA HIS A 532 -14.94 25.05 -8.75
C HIS A 532 -15.82 25.38 -9.97
N GLU A 533 -16.95 24.65 -10.13
CA GLU A 533 -17.89 24.88 -11.23
C GLU A 533 -18.41 26.33 -11.30
N ASN A 534 -18.15 27.13 -10.26
CA ASN A 534 -18.55 28.52 -10.15
C ASN A 534 -17.40 29.38 -9.58
N GLU A 535 -16.25 29.38 -10.25
CA GLU A 535 -15.21 30.35 -9.90
C GLU A 535 -15.78 31.77 -10.02
N ILE A 536 -15.60 32.58 -8.97
CA ILE A 536 -15.97 33.99 -8.96
C ILE A 536 -14.71 34.85 -9.02
N ASP A 537 -14.73 35.89 -9.78
CA ASP A 537 -13.64 36.88 -9.79
C ASP A 537 -13.64 37.74 -8.52
N ILE A 538 -12.52 38.38 -8.27
CA ILE A 538 -12.34 39.23 -7.09
C ILE A 538 -13.33 40.41 -7.08
N ASP A 539 -13.78 40.90 -8.24
CA ASP A 539 -14.72 42.00 -8.34
C ASP A 539 -16.14 41.53 -7.99
N PHE A 540 -16.51 40.28 -8.29
CA PHE A 540 -17.73 39.69 -7.78
C PHE A 540 -17.72 39.58 -6.26
N PHE A 541 -16.60 39.09 -5.68
CA PHE A 541 -16.45 38.99 -4.22
C PHE A 541 -16.53 40.36 -3.53
N LYS A 542 -15.93 41.42 -4.11
CA LYS A 542 -16.01 42.80 -3.60
C LYS A 542 -17.42 43.36 -3.54
N ASN A 543 -18.38 42.79 -4.32
CA ASN A 543 -19.78 43.16 -4.25
C ASN A 543 -20.48 42.66 -3.00
N LEU A 544 -19.90 41.69 -2.26
CA LEU A 544 -20.43 41.24 -0.98
C LEU A 544 -20.08 42.27 0.11
N GLU A 545 -21.10 42.71 0.84
CA GLU A 545 -20.89 43.56 2.01
C GLU A 545 -20.91 42.73 3.28
N LEU A 546 -19.72 42.32 3.69
CA LEU A 546 -19.49 41.56 4.92
C LEU A 546 -19.12 42.50 6.06
N ARG A 547 -19.83 42.41 7.19
CA ARG A 547 -19.65 43.29 8.36
C ARG A 547 -19.61 42.53 9.66
N VAL A 548 -18.87 43.07 10.64
CA VAL A 548 -18.88 42.59 12.02
C VAL A 548 -20.15 43.13 12.73
N ALA A 549 -20.90 42.20 13.32
CA ALA A 549 -22.10 42.56 14.10
C ALA A 549 -22.09 41.86 15.48
N LYS A 550 -22.88 42.36 16.43
CA LYS A 550 -23.07 41.75 17.76
C LYS A 550 -24.53 41.29 17.89
N ILE A 551 -24.75 40.09 18.36
CA ILE A 551 -26.09 39.58 18.66
C ILE A 551 -26.63 40.26 19.91
N THR A 552 -27.78 40.92 19.77
CA THR A 552 -28.41 41.69 20.85
C THR A 552 -29.69 41.05 21.40
N SER A 553 -30.36 40.22 20.61
CA SER A 553 -31.48 39.37 21.05
C SER A 553 -31.57 38.10 20.27
N VAL A 554 -32.11 37.07 20.88
CA VAL A 554 -32.41 35.75 20.26
C VAL A 554 -33.79 35.32 20.73
N GLU A 555 -34.67 35.06 19.79
CA GLU A 555 -36.06 34.66 20.06
C GLU A 555 -36.42 33.43 19.23
N SER A 556 -37.06 32.45 19.84
CA SER A 556 -37.60 31.29 19.12
C SER A 556 -38.82 31.69 18.26
N ILE A 557 -38.84 31.29 16.99
CA ILE A 557 -39.99 31.54 16.11
C ILE A 557 -41.08 30.49 16.37
N PRO A 558 -42.34 30.88 16.68
CA PRO A 558 -43.42 29.93 16.89
C PRO A 558 -43.61 29.00 15.67
N LYS A 559 -43.82 27.71 15.93
CA LYS A 559 -43.95 26.64 14.91
C LYS A 559 -42.74 26.46 13.98
N ALA A 560 -41.54 26.93 14.36
CA ALA A 560 -40.30 26.69 13.65
C ALA A 560 -39.29 25.97 14.57
N ASN A 561 -39.05 24.70 14.31
CA ASN A 561 -38.18 23.86 15.17
C ASN A 561 -36.68 24.09 14.99
N LYS A 562 -36.29 24.80 13.93
CA LYS A 562 -34.87 25.01 13.56
C LYS A 562 -34.44 26.49 13.49
N LEU A 563 -35.37 27.43 13.64
CA LEU A 563 -35.10 28.85 13.36
C LEU A 563 -35.16 29.71 14.62
N TYR A 564 -34.21 30.64 14.69
CA TYR A 564 -34.23 31.77 15.60
C TYR A 564 -34.44 33.08 14.84
N LYS A 565 -35.19 34.00 15.43
CA LYS A 565 -35.18 35.42 15.10
C LYS A 565 -34.09 36.06 15.95
N ILE A 566 -33.11 36.66 15.30
CA ILE A 566 -31.90 37.18 15.94
C ILE A 566 -31.82 38.69 15.65
N GLY A 567 -31.79 39.50 16.74
CA GLY A 567 -31.46 40.94 16.63
C GLY A 567 -29.95 41.09 16.63
N ILE A 568 -29.45 41.92 15.70
CA ILE A 568 -28.02 42.23 15.58
C ILE A 568 -27.79 43.73 15.59
N ASP A 569 -26.65 44.16 16.13
CA ASP A 569 -26.15 45.50 16.16
C ASP A 569 -24.88 45.63 15.29
N LEU A 570 -24.93 46.50 14.28
CA LEU A 570 -23.81 46.82 13.38
C LEU A 570 -23.03 48.05 13.81
N GLY A 571 -23.35 48.62 15.00
CA GLY A 571 -22.75 49.86 15.47
C GLY A 571 -23.39 51.13 14.93
N TYR A 572 -23.78 51.16 13.67
CA TYR A 572 -24.46 52.27 13.02
C TYR A 572 -25.97 52.02 12.79
N GLU A 573 -26.40 50.77 12.82
CA GLU A 573 -27.81 50.37 12.71
C GLU A 573 -28.08 49.03 13.40
N LYS A 574 -29.33 48.71 13.70
CA LYS A 574 -29.78 47.42 14.19
C LYS A 574 -30.64 46.73 13.18
N ARG A 575 -30.44 45.45 12.99
CA ARG A 575 -31.20 44.60 12.04
C ARG A 575 -31.76 43.37 12.71
N THR A 576 -32.78 42.78 12.08
CA THR A 576 -33.26 41.44 12.42
C THR A 576 -32.86 40.49 11.30
N ILE A 577 -32.29 39.33 11.70
CA ILE A 577 -32.00 38.22 10.78
C ILE A 577 -32.69 36.97 11.28
N VAL A 578 -32.93 36.03 10.40
CA VAL A 578 -33.46 34.69 10.74
C VAL A 578 -32.43 33.64 10.37
N SER A 579 -32.09 32.76 11.32
CA SER A 579 -31.06 31.74 11.08
C SER A 579 -31.44 30.36 11.65
N GLY A 580 -30.93 29.31 11.00
CA GLY A 580 -31.16 27.91 11.33
C GLY A 580 -30.31 27.36 12.48
N LEU A 581 -30.04 28.14 13.51
CA LEU A 581 -29.13 27.80 14.60
C LEU A 581 -29.79 27.04 15.77
N LYS A 582 -31.12 26.95 15.79
CA LYS A 582 -31.87 26.26 16.83
C LYS A 582 -31.67 24.75 16.70
N GLY A 583 -31.05 24.14 17.65
CA GLY A 583 -30.59 22.74 17.64
C GLY A 583 -29.07 22.59 17.78
N HIS A 584 -28.31 23.64 17.41
CA HIS A 584 -26.87 23.67 17.57
C HIS A 584 -26.44 24.62 18.70
N PHE A 585 -27.19 25.70 18.94
CA PHE A 585 -26.90 26.70 19.97
C PHE A 585 -28.15 27.03 20.79
N SER A 586 -27.95 27.17 22.12
CA SER A 586 -28.96 27.79 22.98
C SER A 586 -28.99 29.31 22.83
N GLU A 587 -30.12 29.95 23.16
CA GLU A 587 -30.29 31.41 23.10
C GLU A 587 -29.23 32.15 23.90
N GLU A 588 -28.89 31.63 25.12
CA GLU A 588 -27.86 32.18 25.97
C GLU A 588 -26.44 32.14 25.37
N LYS A 589 -26.12 31.06 24.64
CA LYS A 589 -24.81 30.90 23.98
C LYS A 589 -24.64 31.80 22.78
N LEU A 590 -25.72 32.29 22.19
CA LEU A 590 -25.71 33.20 21.05
C LEU A 590 -25.68 34.67 21.48
N LEU A 591 -26.38 35.00 22.55
CA LEU A 591 -26.51 36.39 23.03
C LEU A 591 -25.12 36.99 23.33
N GLY A 592 -24.89 38.19 22.83
CA GLY A 592 -23.66 38.94 23.02
C GLY A 592 -22.48 38.54 22.14
N LYS A 593 -22.59 37.46 21.37
CA LYS A 593 -21.51 37.02 20.45
C LYS A 593 -21.35 37.99 19.29
N ARG A 594 -20.07 38.17 18.86
CA ARG A 594 -19.74 38.82 17.58
C ARG A 594 -19.84 37.78 16.46
N ILE A 595 -20.32 38.20 15.33
CA ILE A 595 -20.55 37.41 14.13
C ILE A 595 -20.21 38.18 12.88
N ILE A 596 -19.95 37.46 11.79
CA ILE A 596 -19.84 38.06 10.45
C ILE A 596 -21.18 37.94 9.75
N VAL A 597 -21.65 39.05 9.17
CA VAL A 597 -22.97 39.13 8.53
C VAL A 597 -22.83 39.66 7.10
N VAL A 598 -23.51 39.03 6.14
CA VAL A 598 -23.72 39.55 4.79
C VAL A 598 -24.84 40.59 4.85
N CYS A 599 -24.51 41.87 4.61
CA CYS A 599 -25.42 43.01 4.84
C CYS A 599 -26.22 43.46 3.63
N ASN A 600 -25.78 43.13 2.41
CA ASN A 600 -26.40 43.60 1.17
C ASN A 600 -27.25 42.50 0.46
N LEU A 601 -27.73 41.52 1.20
CA LEU A 601 -28.74 40.57 0.69
C LEU A 601 -30.12 41.25 0.63
N LYS A 602 -30.89 40.93 -0.41
CA LYS A 602 -32.29 41.36 -0.49
C LYS A 602 -33.07 40.78 0.71
N PRO A 603 -33.87 41.60 1.42
CA PRO A 603 -34.64 41.13 2.55
C PRO A 603 -35.58 39.98 2.16
N ALA A 604 -35.60 38.90 2.98
CA ALA A 604 -36.44 37.72 2.75
C ALA A 604 -37.39 37.50 3.94
N LYS A 605 -38.64 37.15 3.68
CA LYS A 605 -39.62 36.81 4.72
C LYS A 605 -39.58 35.30 5.02
N LEU A 606 -39.08 34.95 6.20
CA LEU A 606 -38.94 33.55 6.65
C LEU A 606 -39.88 33.28 7.83
N ARG A 607 -40.83 32.39 7.66
CA ARG A 607 -41.86 32.06 8.67
C ARG A 607 -42.52 33.31 9.30
N GLY A 608 -42.79 34.30 8.47
CA GLY A 608 -43.46 35.55 8.87
C GLY A 608 -42.54 36.65 9.39
N VAL A 609 -41.28 36.37 9.62
CA VAL A 609 -40.25 37.35 10.07
C VAL A 609 -39.40 37.83 8.89
N LEU A 610 -39.23 39.13 8.76
CA LEU A 610 -38.35 39.73 7.75
C LEU A 610 -36.87 39.60 8.19
N SER A 611 -36.06 38.89 7.39
CA SER A 611 -34.62 38.77 7.58
C SER A 611 -33.88 39.75 6.70
N ASN A 612 -33.11 40.62 7.32
CA ASN A 612 -32.32 41.68 6.69
C ASN A 612 -30.81 41.38 6.78
N GLY A 613 -30.38 40.32 6.10
CA GLY A 613 -29.00 39.85 6.11
C GLY A 613 -28.90 38.38 6.47
N MET A 614 -27.69 37.85 6.43
CA MET A 614 -27.38 36.43 6.74
C MET A 614 -26.07 36.37 7.52
N LEU A 615 -26.07 35.67 8.66
CA LEU A 615 -24.83 35.39 9.37
C LEU A 615 -24.07 34.23 8.69
N LEU A 616 -22.76 34.25 8.80
CA LEU A 616 -21.88 33.20 8.30
C LEU A 616 -21.54 32.20 9.40
N ALA A 617 -21.59 30.94 9.05
CA ALA A 617 -21.20 29.85 9.93
C ALA A 617 -20.49 28.76 9.10
N ALA A 618 -19.46 28.16 9.68
CA ALA A 618 -18.86 26.95 9.17
C ALA A 618 -19.65 25.74 9.68
N SER A 619 -19.90 24.77 8.81
CA SER A 619 -20.57 23.52 9.19
C SER A 619 -19.74 22.32 8.74
N ALA A 620 -19.72 21.25 9.53
CA ALA A 620 -19.26 19.94 9.06
C ALA A 620 -20.12 19.46 7.87
N ASN A 621 -19.56 18.63 7.00
CA ASN A 621 -20.22 18.17 5.77
C ASN A 621 -21.59 17.49 6.04
N ASP A 622 -21.74 16.82 7.18
CA ASP A 622 -22.97 16.17 7.62
C ASP A 622 -23.90 17.12 8.43
N LYS A 623 -23.49 18.38 8.63
CA LYS A 623 -24.15 19.40 9.47
C LYS A 623 -24.33 18.98 10.94
N SER A 624 -23.56 18.00 11.44
CA SER A 624 -23.59 17.59 12.83
C SER A 624 -22.99 18.65 13.75
N GLU A 625 -21.95 19.36 13.28
CA GLU A 625 -21.30 20.46 13.97
C GLU A 625 -21.43 21.76 13.18
N LEU A 626 -21.66 22.86 13.90
CA LEU A 626 -21.79 24.19 13.33
C LEU A 626 -21.03 25.18 14.22
N SER A 627 -20.18 26.01 13.62
CA SER A 627 -19.42 27.06 14.29
C SER A 627 -19.69 28.41 13.65
N LEU A 628 -19.94 29.43 14.48
CA LEU A 628 -20.13 30.80 13.96
C LEU A 628 -18.79 31.40 13.54
N LEU A 629 -18.76 32.08 12.39
CA LEU A 629 -17.61 32.89 12.02
C LEU A 629 -17.61 34.16 12.89
N THR A 630 -16.45 34.41 13.52
CA THR A 630 -16.25 35.54 14.44
C THR A 630 -14.85 36.13 14.22
N THR A 631 -14.57 37.26 14.87
CA THR A 631 -13.24 37.84 14.92
C THR A 631 -12.47 37.36 16.15
N ASP A 632 -11.17 37.08 16.03
CA ASP A 632 -10.27 36.68 17.12
C ASP A 632 -9.94 37.84 18.07
N LYS A 633 -10.10 39.08 17.59
CA LYS A 633 -9.87 40.30 18.34
C LYS A 633 -11.12 41.14 18.40
N ASP A 634 -11.11 42.09 19.34
CA ASP A 634 -12.20 43.02 19.58
C ASP A 634 -12.20 44.16 18.52
N ILE A 635 -12.74 43.85 17.33
CA ILE A 635 -12.88 44.79 16.22
C ILE A 635 -14.18 45.59 16.40
N PRO A 636 -14.22 46.92 16.11
CA PRO A 636 -15.44 47.70 16.19
C PRO A 636 -16.60 47.13 15.38
N LEU A 637 -17.82 47.24 15.90
CA LEU A 637 -19.03 46.83 15.15
C LEU A 637 -19.16 47.64 13.87
N GLY A 638 -19.66 46.99 12.80
CA GLY A 638 -19.75 47.60 11.47
C GLY A 638 -18.47 47.59 10.65
N SER A 639 -17.34 47.13 11.22
CA SER A 639 -16.10 46.95 10.47
C SER A 639 -16.30 46.04 9.26
N ARG A 640 -15.73 46.41 8.11
CA ARG A 640 -15.78 45.62 6.89
C ARG A 640 -14.87 44.42 7.01
N VAL A 641 -15.35 43.29 6.51
CA VAL A 641 -14.58 42.07 6.31
C VAL A 641 -14.28 41.96 4.82
N SER A 642 -13.01 41.84 4.44
CA SER A 642 -12.53 41.83 3.06
C SER A 642 -11.50 40.75 2.83
#